data_6253dc45b53695627751031256773ef8
#
_entry.id   6253dc45b53695627751031256773ef8
#
_cell.length_a   1.000
_cell.length_b   1.000
_cell.length_c   1.000
_cell.angle_alpha   90.00
_cell.angle_beta   90.00
_cell.angle_gamma   90.00
#
_symmetry.space_group_name_H-M   'P 1'
#
loop_
_entity.id
_entity.type
_entity.pdbx_description
1 polymer ?
#
loop_
_entity_poly.entity_id
_entity_poly.type
_entity_poly.pdbx_seq_one_letter_code
_entity_poly.pdbx_strand_id
1 'polypeptide(L)'
;MGSPLGREVRAHVLRRDPRAVSAARPERRRAAWYLSTCLLVVLLASGLRGVAGDLGQETRRVLSEKCFACHGPDARARKASLRLDTREGALGELPRGGRAVVPGNAAASRVVERIESADPSRRMPPPESQKTLSDAERSLIRRWIDSGAEWKGHWSFVTPIRPPLPRVANDAWPRNEIDVFVLERLEREGVRPAPEAERGRLLRRVSLDLTGLPPTIEELDEYLADPSADAYEKAVERLLRSKHFGERLAQEWLDLARFSDSDGYHQDVARSIWQYRDWVIRAINEDKPFDQFTVEQLAGDLLPSPTLDQRIATAFHRNTLLTTEAGADADEYLAKYAIDRVATTGTVWLGITVGCAECHDHKYDPISQREFYQLYDFFHQLPEKGLDQDPAPPFVKVPTDDDATELARLDASRTVIAGRLAAVEAASRRPLESEWVDRLAAPAPAPPVGKPSAWRVADTFAALALEAFDAVYPPERGVDLASSYEGGEVSWREEPGFRDGAPYRLPVRGGVCYLYREFDASTLPEGSPPQRTCAFIGAAGGIKAWWNGRLVLARSTRRDAVLNQESLELPIERGANRLLVKVTAPADALVYFSFDEEAGDARLKAARDAARRPPKDRTPEDQRCLETFFVERTVPEARELARELADIEAAHARVDAAIPTIRVMEDAPDRRPTFILLRGDYRSHGDGVIAGVPHAIPPAIEGAGPLNRLALARWLTDARQPLVSRVAVNRYWQMCFGRGLVKTSGDFGAQGDAPSHPDLLDWLAVEFREGGWSVKSILRKIVTSATYRQSSSATSELFQRDPENVLLARGPRFRLSAELVRDNALAIAGLLDRDRAVGGPSVRPYQPVGLWEDKGYSTYVQSHREDLYRRSLYTFWKRSVPYPQFAVFDAPTREVCTVRRAVTCTPLQAFVTMNETTHVEAARVFAQHILASRGTNTASRIRFACLRALARPPSARELSILEDLLADLLRAYAADGASADAILRHGESVAPAGVDRSELAAWTALTSAILNLDETVTKG
;
A
#
# COMPACT_ATOMS: atom_id res chain seq x y z
N MET A 1 6.87 -54.36 14.88
CA MET A 1 5.92 -55.44 14.67
C MET A 1 5.11 -55.08 13.43
N GLY A 2 5.10 -55.69 12.32
CA GLY A 2 5.58 -56.92 11.72
C GLY A 2 5.18 -56.85 10.27
N SER A 3 6.16 -57.03 9.43
CA SER A 3 6.03 -57.41 8.01
C SER A 3 5.53 -58.88 7.94
N PRO A 4 5.38 -59.56 6.79
CA PRO A 4 5.58 -59.30 5.38
C PRO A 4 4.70 -60.15 4.44
N LEU A 5 5.18 -60.30 3.11
CA LEU A 5 4.92 -61.34 2.10
C LEU A 5 4.03 -60.85 0.94
N GLY A 6 4.39 -60.88 -0.34
CA GLY A 6 5.45 -61.59 -1.05
C GLY A 6 4.90 -62.38 -2.22
N ARG A 7 5.60 -62.36 -3.38
CA ARG A 7 5.62 -63.25 -4.56
C ARG A 7 5.07 -62.64 -5.86
N GLU A 8 6.01 -62.37 -6.77
CA GLU A 8 6.64 -63.19 -7.83
C GLU A 8 5.67 -64.12 -8.66
N VAL A 9 5.78 -63.97 -9.94
CA VAL A 9 6.02 -65.04 -10.95
C VAL A 9 6.13 -64.41 -12.35
N ARG A 10 7.27 -64.31 -12.90
CA ARG A 10 7.94 -65.08 -13.99
C ARG A 10 7.41 -64.99 -15.41
N ALA A 11 8.38 -64.64 -16.22
CA ALA A 11 8.54 -64.64 -17.64
C ALA A 11 8.20 -65.99 -18.37
N HIS A 12 7.86 -65.89 -19.64
CA HIS A 12 8.13 -66.94 -20.63
C HIS A 12 8.59 -66.35 -21.98
N VAL A 13 9.80 -66.71 -22.31
CA VAL A 13 10.44 -66.62 -23.64
C VAL A 13 10.02 -67.83 -24.45
N LEU A 14 9.69 -67.68 -25.73
CA LEU A 14 9.88 -68.73 -26.75
C LEU A 14 10.27 -68.12 -28.11
N ARG A 15 11.37 -68.67 -28.59
CA ARG A 15 12.02 -68.51 -29.91
C ARG A 15 11.38 -69.36 -30.94
N ARG A 16 11.80 -69.02 -32.22
CA ARG A 16 11.93 -69.83 -33.45
C ARG A 16 10.91 -69.52 -34.56
N ASP A 17 11.23 -69.62 -35.78
CA ASP A 17 12.41 -69.70 -36.68
C ASP A 17 11.85 -69.51 -38.15
N PRO A 18 12.69 -69.26 -39.15
CA PRO A 18 12.25 -68.73 -40.45
C PRO A 18 12.09 -69.80 -41.48
N ARG A 19 11.29 -69.52 -42.49
CA ARG A 19 11.25 -70.03 -43.89
C ARG A 19 9.86 -70.24 -44.31
N ALA A 20 9.39 -69.42 -45.26
CA ALA A 20 8.71 -69.89 -46.45
C ALA A 20 8.53 -68.75 -47.47
N VAL A 21 9.13 -68.92 -48.57
CA VAL A 21 8.98 -68.17 -49.84
C VAL A 21 7.62 -68.49 -50.49
N SER A 22 6.85 -67.43 -50.87
CA SER A 22 6.06 -67.58 -52.16
C SER A 22 5.38 -66.23 -52.47
N ALA A 23 5.68 -65.78 -53.68
CA ALA A 23 5.01 -64.93 -54.63
C ALA A 23 3.60 -64.42 -54.34
N ALA A 24 3.42 -63.06 -54.36
CA ALA A 24 2.20 -62.46 -54.86
C ALA A 24 2.39 -60.94 -55.17
N ARG A 25 2.29 -60.60 -56.40
CA ARG A 25 1.68 -59.51 -57.16
C ARG A 25 1.95 -58.02 -56.85
N PRO A 26 1.97 -57.16 -57.89
CA PRO A 26 2.56 -55.81 -57.92
C PRO A 26 1.54 -54.64 -57.59
N GLU A 27 0.64 -54.79 -56.67
CA GLU A 27 -0.31 -53.67 -56.31
C GLU A 27 0.12 -52.80 -55.12
N ARG A 28 1.12 -53.21 -54.36
CA ARG A 28 1.58 -52.46 -53.22
C ARG A 28 2.54 -51.25 -53.49
N ARG A 29 3.01 -51.14 -54.76
CA ARG A 29 3.91 -50.03 -55.12
C ARG A 29 3.19 -48.66 -55.35
N ARG A 30 1.90 -48.66 -55.70
CA ARG A 30 1.15 -47.41 -55.91
C ARG A 30 0.65 -46.76 -54.57
N ALA A 31 0.28 -47.61 -53.59
CA ALA A 31 -0.14 -47.12 -52.29
C ALA A 31 1.03 -46.51 -51.45
N ALA A 32 2.25 -47.04 -51.54
CA ALA A 32 3.43 -46.52 -50.87
C ALA A 32 3.89 -45.17 -51.47
N TRP A 33 3.67 -44.94 -52.76
CA TRP A 33 4.01 -43.63 -53.40
C TRP A 33 3.02 -42.52 -53.03
N TYR A 34 1.73 -42.85 -52.91
CA TYR A 34 0.72 -41.87 -52.43
C TYR A 34 0.87 -41.55 -50.96
N LEU A 35 1.20 -42.52 -50.11
CA LEU A 35 1.49 -42.25 -48.68
C LEU A 35 2.78 -41.46 -48.49
N SER A 36 3.83 -41.69 -49.29
CA SER A 36 5.09 -40.92 -49.20
C SER A 36 4.94 -39.51 -49.75
N THR A 37 4.15 -39.30 -50.83
CA THR A 37 3.85 -37.94 -51.35
C THR A 37 2.88 -37.19 -50.45
N CYS A 38 1.87 -37.83 -49.84
CA CYS A 38 1.01 -37.21 -48.86
C CYS A 38 1.79 -36.84 -47.53
N LEU A 39 2.71 -37.74 -47.12
CA LEU A 39 3.56 -37.44 -45.96
C LEU A 39 4.57 -36.30 -46.23
N LEU A 40 5.11 -36.26 -47.48
CA LEU A 40 6.00 -35.16 -47.90
C LEU A 40 5.26 -33.84 -48.09
N VAL A 41 4.02 -33.84 -48.54
CA VAL A 41 3.14 -32.65 -48.63
C VAL A 41 2.69 -32.20 -47.25
N VAL A 42 2.40 -33.13 -46.33
CA VAL A 42 2.10 -32.82 -44.92
C VAL A 42 3.34 -32.30 -44.17
N LEU A 43 4.53 -32.88 -44.46
CA LEU A 43 5.81 -32.37 -43.88
C LEU A 43 6.24 -31.04 -44.50
N LEU A 44 5.98 -30.81 -45.80
CA LEU A 44 6.21 -29.50 -46.42
C LEU A 44 5.18 -28.46 -45.98
N ALA A 45 3.93 -28.83 -45.72
CA ALA A 45 2.91 -27.96 -45.15
C ALA A 45 3.15 -27.67 -43.67
N SER A 46 3.80 -28.58 -42.91
CA SER A 46 4.22 -28.39 -41.52
C SER A 46 5.52 -27.57 -41.43
N GLY A 47 6.41 -27.65 -42.44
CA GLY A 47 7.67 -26.88 -42.49
C GLY A 47 7.50 -25.41 -42.91
N LEU A 48 6.35 -25.05 -43.49
CA LEU A 48 6.02 -23.66 -43.87
C LEU A 48 5.23 -22.88 -42.80
N ARG A 49 4.99 -23.46 -41.60
CA ARG A 49 4.38 -22.77 -40.47
C ARG A 49 5.33 -21.92 -39.66
N GLY A 50 6.53 -21.76 -40.02
CA GLY A 50 7.60 -21.12 -39.24
C GLY A 50 8.06 -19.77 -39.73
N VAL A 51 7.24 -18.86 -40.33
CA VAL A 51 7.65 -17.46 -40.59
C VAL A 51 6.48 -16.51 -40.94
N ALA A 52 5.23 -16.84 -40.71
CA ALA A 52 4.18 -15.85 -40.82
C ALA A 52 3.73 -15.50 -39.38
N GLY A 53 3.92 -14.27 -38.96
CA GLY A 53 3.20 -13.71 -37.81
C GLY A 53 1.73 -14.11 -37.95
N ASP A 54 1.05 -14.43 -36.83
CA ASP A 54 -0.35 -14.87 -36.86
C ASP A 54 -1.22 -13.81 -37.56
N LEU A 55 -1.49 -14.01 -38.83
CA LEU A 55 -2.29 -13.09 -39.67
C LEU A 55 -3.62 -12.74 -38.98
N GLY A 56 -4.21 -13.66 -38.24
CA GLY A 56 -5.45 -13.40 -37.49
C GLY A 56 -5.26 -12.40 -36.39
N GLN A 57 -4.21 -12.54 -35.58
CA GLN A 57 -3.91 -11.59 -34.47
C GLN A 57 -3.47 -10.22 -34.98
N GLU A 58 -2.60 -10.18 -35.99
CA GLU A 58 -2.16 -8.92 -36.62
C GLU A 58 -3.35 -8.16 -37.25
N THR A 59 -4.24 -8.89 -37.96
CA THR A 59 -5.44 -8.27 -38.53
C THR A 59 -6.39 -7.79 -37.46
N ARG A 60 -6.58 -8.56 -36.38
CA ARG A 60 -7.43 -8.16 -35.25
C ARG A 60 -6.92 -6.86 -34.60
N ARG A 61 -5.60 -6.68 -34.45
CA ARG A 61 -5.02 -5.45 -33.95
C ARG A 61 -5.39 -4.27 -34.83
N VAL A 62 -5.25 -4.40 -36.16
CA VAL A 62 -5.62 -3.32 -37.11
C VAL A 62 -7.12 -3.04 -37.05
N LEU A 63 -7.97 -4.07 -36.99
CA LEU A 63 -9.43 -3.91 -36.85
C LEU A 63 -9.79 -3.19 -35.55
N SER A 64 -9.17 -3.57 -34.43
CA SER A 64 -9.39 -2.91 -33.14
C SER A 64 -9.01 -1.44 -33.20
N GLU A 65 -7.83 -1.13 -33.69
CA GLU A 65 -7.33 0.26 -33.73
C GLU A 65 -8.14 1.14 -34.68
N LYS A 66 -8.48 0.63 -35.86
CA LYS A 66 -9.07 1.43 -36.94
C LYS A 66 -10.59 1.32 -37.05
N CYS A 67 -11.22 0.21 -36.62
CA CYS A 67 -12.61 -0.10 -36.92
C CYS A 67 -13.51 -0.25 -35.70
N PHE A 68 -13.04 -0.81 -34.56
CA PHE A 68 -13.88 -1.14 -33.40
C PHE A 68 -14.55 0.06 -32.73
N ALA A 69 -13.98 1.27 -32.87
CA ALA A 69 -14.64 2.48 -32.39
C ALA A 69 -16.10 2.69 -32.93
N CYS A 70 -16.35 2.15 -34.13
CA CYS A 70 -17.66 2.26 -34.80
C CYS A 70 -18.26 0.88 -35.16
N HIS A 71 -17.48 -0.20 -35.10
CA HIS A 71 -17.89 -1.55 -35.47
C HIS A 71 -17.46 -2.60 -34.43
N GLY A 72 -17.38 -2.16 -33.16
CA GLY A 72 -16.94 -2.96 -32.02
C GLY A 72 -18.08 -3.34 -31.07
N PRO A 73 -17.72 -3.66 -29.79
CA PRO A 73 -18.66 -4.16 -28.79
C PRO A 73 -19.72 -3.11 -28.37
N ASP A 74 -19.36 -1.83 -28.30
CA ASP A 74 -20.28 -0.78 -27.87
C ASP A 74 -21.50 -0.63 -28.80
N ALA A 75 -22.65 -1.08 -28.33
CA ALA A 75 -23.90 -1.05 -29.10
C ALA A 75 -24.37 0.36 -29.42
N ARG A 76 -24.06 1.36 -28.59
CA ARG A 76 -24.48 2.76 -28.80
C ARG A 76 -23.65 3.48 -29.86
N ALA A 77 -22.36 3.19 -29.92
CA ALA A 77 -21.44 3.75 -30.92
C ALA A 77 -21.51 3.01 -32.27
N ARG A 78 -22.10 1.80 -32.31
CA ARG A 78 -22.09 0.91 -33.47
C ARG A 78 -22.81 1.49 -34.68
N LYS A 79 -22.12 1.48 -35.82
CA LYS A 79 -22.65 1.94 -37.10
C LYS A 79 -23.03 0.74 -37.99
N ALA A 80 -24.10 0.92 -38.76
CA ALA A 80 -24.61 -0.07 -39.72
C ALA A 80 -24.90 -1.47 -39.13
N SER A 81 -25.12 -1.59 -37.83
CA SER A 81 -25.28 -2.85 -37.09
C SER A 81 -24.16 -3.88 -37.31
N LEU A 82 -22.99 -3.44 -37.81
CA LEU A 82 -21.85 -4.30 -38.10
C LEU A 82 -20.97 -4.47 -36.86
N ARG A 83 -20.64 -5.73 -36.54
CA ARG A 83 -19.65 -6.11 -35.52
C ARG A 83 -18.44 -6.73 -36.22
N LEU A 84 -17.28 -6.12 -36.06
CA LEU A 84 -16.00 -6.64 -36.51
C LEU A 84 -15.13 -7.18 -35.36
N ASP A 85 -15.65 -7.19 -34.16
CA ASP A 85 -15.01 -7.71 -32.95
C ASP A 85 -15.35 -9.18 -32.68
N THR A 86 -16.43 -9.70 -33.29
CA THR A 86 -16.84 -11.10 -33.19
C THR A 86 -16.84 -11.79 -34.56
N ARG A 87 -16.59 -13.12 -34.56
CA ARG A 87 -16.61 -13.93 -35.77
C ARG A 87 -17.98 -13.91 -36.44
N GLU A 88 -19.02 -14.09 -35.65
CA GLU A 88 -20.43 -14.11 -36.11
C GLU A 88 -20.82 -12.79 -36.76
N GLY A 89 -20.43 -11.67 -36.17
CA GLY A 89 -20.69 -10.34 -36.72
C GLY A 89 -19.92 -10.00 -37.97
N ALA A 90 -18.67 -10.45 -38.09
CA ALA A 90 -17.83 -10.18 -39.26
C ALA A 90 -18.20 -11.07 -40.45
N LEU A 91 -18.56 -12.34 -40.23
CA LEU A 91 -18.89 -13.31 -41.26
C LEU A 91 -20.42 -13.39 -41.56
N GLY A 92 -21.25 -12.76 -40.73
CA GLY A 92 -22.70 -12.72 -40.89
C GLY A 92 -23.17 -11.91 -42.10
N GLU A 93 -24.44 -12.09 -42.47
CA GLU A 93 -25.07 -11.30 -43.53
C GLU A 93 -25.36 -9.89 -43.05
N LEU A 94 -25.04 -8.90 -43.87
CA LEU A 94 -25.32 -7.50 -43.57
C LEU A 94 -26.79 -7.16 -43.89
N PRO A 95 -27.44 -6.24 -43.16
CA PRO A 95 -28.84 -5.83 -43.38
C PRO A 95 -29.15 -5.36 -44.83
N ARG A 96 -28.11 -4.89 -45.56
CA ARG A 96 -28.20 -4.45 -46.97
C ARG A 96 -27.69 -5.47 -47.96
N GLY A 97 -27.53 -6.70 -47.53
CA GLY A 97 -27.05 -7.82 -48.35
C GLY A 97 -25.52 -7.89 -48.47
N GLY A 98 -24.98 -9.08 -48.66
CA GLY A 98 -23.57 -9.39 -48.68
C GLY A 98 -22.99 -9.60 -47.28
N ARG A 99 -21.69 -9.86 -47.19
CA ARG A 99 -20.96 -10.11 -45.94
C ARG A 99 -19.81 -9.10 -45.80
N ALA A 100 -19.50 -8.70 -44.58
CA ALA A 100 -18.34 -7.85 -44.31
C ALA A 100 -17.05 -8.58 -44.67
N VAL A 101 -16.95 -9.86 -44.30
CA VAL A 101 -15.84 -10.77 -44.61
C VAL A 101 -16.36 -12.05 -45.20
N VAL A 102 -15.85 -12.42 -46.37
CA VAL A 102 -16.12 -13.73 -47.06
C VAL A 102 -14.82 -14.54 -46.96
N PRO A 103 -14.73 -15.56 -46.14
CA PRO A 103 -13.52 -16.37 -46.00
C PRO A 103 -13.02 -16.93 -47.32
N GLY A 104 -11.75 -16.82 -47.62
CA GLY A 104 -11.12 -17.27 -48.85
C GLY A 104 -11.38 -16.35 -50.04
N ASN A 105 -12.09 -15.22 -49.89
CA ASN A 105 -12.43 -14.35 -51.03
C ASN A 105 -12.45 -12.87 -50.63
N ALA A 106 -11.30 -12.23 -50.67
CA ALA A 106 -11.17 -10.81 -50.36
C ALA A 106 -11.97 -9.91 -51.31
N ALA A 107 -12.02 -10.28 -52.62
CA ALA A 107 -12.75 -9.50 -53.64
C ALA A 107 -14.27 -9.46 -53.38
N ALA A 108 -14.85 -10.50 -52.78
CA ALA A 108 -16.29 -10.55 -52.43
C ALA A 108 -16.58 -9.93 -51.07
N SER A 109 -15.56 -9.52 -50.32
CA SER A 109 -15.70 -9.00 -48.96
C SER A 109 -15.96 -7.48 -48.96
N ARG A 110 -17.08 -7.06 -48.35
CA ARG A 110 -17.46 -5.65 -48.28
C ARG A 110 -16.43 -4.79 -47.52
N VAL A 111 -15.70 -5.35 -46.55
CA VAL A 111 -14.64 -4.62 -45.85
C VAL A 111 -13.54 -4.20 -46.80
N VAL A 112 -13.14 -5.06 -47.75
CA VAL A 112 -12.10 -4.77 -48.78
C VAL A 112 -12.60 -3.69 -49.74
N GLU A 113 -13.84 -3.81 -50.25
CA GLU A 113 -14.47 -2.79 -51.07
C GLU A 113 -14.42 -1.39 -50.44
N ARG A 114 -14.68 -1.34 -49.10
CA ARG A 114 -14.72 -0.07 -48.34
C ARG A 114 -13.34 0.47 -48.02
N ILE A 115 -12.36 -0.35 -47.64
CA ILE A 115 -11.03 0.11 -47.28
C ILE A 115 -10.19 0.53 -48.52
N GLU A 116 -10.55 0.02 -49.71
CA GLU A 116 -9.88 0.34 -50.97
C GLU A 116 -10.62 1.40 -51.80
N SER A 117 -11.79 1.86 -51.33
CA SER A 117 -12.58 2.84 -52.05
C SER A 117 -11.84 4.17 -52.24
N ALA A 118 -11.79 4.66 -53.46
CA ALA A 118 -11.29 5.98 -53.79
C ALA A 118 -12.29 7.10 -53.42
N ASP A 119 -13.59 6.73 -53.32
CA ASP A 119 -14.66 7.68 -52.91
C ASP A 119 -14.65 7.93 -51.40
N PRO A 120 -14.37 9.19 -50.97
CA PRO A 120 -14.34 9.53 -49.54
C PRO A 120 -15.63 9.23 -48.81
N SER A 121 -16.79 9.28 -49.46
CA SER A 121 -18.12 9.01 -48.87
C SER A 121 -18.36 7.50 -48.62
N ARG A 122 -17.61 6.66 -49.27
CA ARG A 122 -17.70 5.17 -49.18
C ARG A 122 -16.53 4.57 -48.46
N ARG A 123 -15.40 5.27 -48.39
CA ARG A 123 -14.15 4.76 -47.81
C ARG A 123 -14.27 4.54 -46.30
N MET A 124 -13.65 3.48 -45.83
CA MET A 124 -13.48 3.17 -44.40
C MET A 124 -12.00 3.05 -44.04
N PRO A 125 -11.54 3.57 -42.91
CA PRO A 125 -12.28 4.49 -42.01
C PRO A 125 -12.69 5.79 -42.72
N PRO A 126 -13.81 6.41 -42.33
CA PRO A 126 -14.28 7.65 -42.96
C PRO A 126 -13.33 8.81 -42.59
N PRO A 127 -13.16 9.82 -43.47
CA PRO A 127 -12.24 10.93 -43.24
C PRO A 127 -12.43 11.66 -41.90
N GLU A 128 -13.67 11.77 -41.44
CA GLU A 128 -14.01 12.45 -40.17
C GLU A 128 -13.45 11.72 -38.93
N SER A 129 -13.14 10.44 -39.06
CA SER A 129 -12.54 9.66 -37.98
C SER A 129 -11.08 9.99 -37.71
N GLN A 130 -10.42 10.72 -38.59
CA GLN A 130 -8.98 11.01 -38.59
C GLN A 130 -8.10 9.73 -38.58
N LYS A 131 -8.67 8.56 -38.86
CA LYS A 131 -7.98 7.27 -38.96
C LYS A 131 -7.76 6.90 -40.42
N THR A 132 -6.56 6.44 -40.71
CA THR A 132 -6.18 5.96 -42.07
C THR A 132 -5.59 4.57 -41.98
N LEU A 133 -5.73 3.79 -43.05
CA LEU A 133 -5.05 2.54 -43.24
C LEU A 133 -3.87 2.72 -44.18
N SER A 134 -2.71 2.23 -43.82
CA SER A 134 -1.55 2.11 -44.71
C SER A 134 -1.77 1.01 -45.76
N ASP A 135 -0.97 1.04 -46.81
CA ASP A 135 -1.01 -0.02 -47.83
C ASP A 135 -0.66 -1.38 -47.26
N ALA A 136 0.24 -1.44 -46.30
CA ALA A 136 0.61 -2.65 -45.57
C ALA A 136 -0.59 -3.22 -44.79
N GLU A 137 -1.34 -2.39 -44.06
CA GLU A 137 -2.52 -2.79 -43.31
C GLU A 137 -3.66 -3.22 -44.22
N ARG A 138 -3.88 -2.56 -45.36
CA ARG A 138 -4.85 -3.04 -46.37
C ARG A 138 -4.47 -4.40 -46.93
N SER A 139 -3.19 -4.59 -47.28
CA SER A 139 -2.66 -5.84 -47.76
C SER A 139 -2.73 -6.95 -46.70
N LEU A 140 -2.54 -6.64 -45.44
CA LEU A 140 -2.67 -7.57 -44.32
C LEU A 140 -4.11 -8.08 -44.20
N ILE A 141 -5.11 -7.19 -44.17
CA ILE A 141 -6.52 -7.54 -44.12
C ILE A 141 -6.90 -8.42 -45.30
N ARG A 142 -6.46 -8.07 -46.53
CA ARG A 142 -6.72 -8.86 -47.74
C ARG A 142 -6.14 -10.26 -47.62
N ARG A 143 -4.85 -10.40 -47.26
CA ARG A 143 -4.18 -11.71 -47.12
C ARG A 143 -4.86 -12.58 -46.07
N TRP A 144 -5.27 -12.00 -44.94
CA TRP A 144 -6.01 -12.72 -43.92
C TRP A 144 -7.33 -13.26 -44.45
N ILE A 145 -8.10 -12.47 -45.17
CA ILE A 145 -9.35 -12.93 -45.76
C ILE A 145 -9.08 -14.04 -46.77
N ASP A 146 -8.12 -13.86 -47.67
CA ASP A 146 -7.80 -14.85 -48.72
C ASP A 146 -7.25 -16.16 -48.14
N SER A 147 -6.60 -16.12 -46.97
CA SER A 147 -6.15 -17.32 -46.23
C SER A 147 -7.27 -18.06 -45.51
N GLY A 148 -8.53 -17.59 -45.58
CA GLY A 148 -9.68 -18.24 -44.95
C GLY A 148 -10.27 -17.49 -43.78
N ALA A 149 -9.76 -16.27 -43.47
CA ALA A 149 -10.22 -15.41 -42.37
C ALA A 149 -10.33 -16.17 -41.03
N GLU A 150 -9.27 -16.89 -40.66
CA GLU A 150 -9.24 -17.59 -39.38
C GLU A 150 -9.47 -16.58 -38.24
N TRP A 151 -10.56 -16.76 -37.50
CA TRP A 151 -10.94 -15.87 -36.44
C TRP A 151 -10.47 -16.42 -35.09
N LYS A 152 -9.39 -15.87 -34.58
CA LYS A 152 -8.91 -16.17 -33.24
C LYS A 152 -9.45 -15.13 -32.27
N GLY A 153 -9.83 -15.57 -31.07
CA GLY A 153 -10.10 -14.66 -29.93
C GLY A 153 -8.90 -13.76 -29.63
N HIS A 154 -9.11 -12.66 -28.90
CA HIS A 154 -7.97 -11.85 -28.46
C HIS A 154 -7.05 -12.73 -27.60
N TRP A 155 -5.74 -12.66 -27.84
CA TRP A 155 -4.74 -13.53 -27.21
C TRP A 155 -4.84 -13.50 -25.67
N SER A 156 -5.16 -12.33 -25.09
CA SER A 156 -5.23 -12.16 -23.64
C SER A 156 -6.42 -12.86 -22.99
N PHE A 157 -7.51 -13.14 -23.74
CA PHE A 157 -8.70 -13.82 -23.24
C PHE A 157 -8.70 -15.34 -23.51
N VAL A 158 -7.60 -15.86 -24.04
CA VAL A 158 -7.39 -17.30 -24.24
C VAL A 158 -6.50 -17.82 -23.13
N THR A 159 -6.94 -18.89 -22.45
CA THR A 159 -6.14 -19.53 -21.38
C THR A 159 -4.74 -19.90 -21.90
N PRO A 160 -3.65 -19.48 -21.20
CA PRO A 160 -2.31 -19.82 -21.63
C PRO A 160 -2.05 -21.32 -21.53
N ILE A 161 -1.45 -21.86 -22.55
CA ILE A 161 -0.96 -23.25 -22.61
C ILE A 161 0.56 -23.21 -22.71
N ARG A 162 1.25 -24.21 -22.18
CA ARG A 162 2.72 -24.28 -22.22
C ARG A 162 3.19 -24.47 -23.66
N PRO A 163 3.88 -23.48 -24.26
CA PRO A 163 4.44 -23.64 -25.59
C PRO A 163 5.64 -24.60 -25.53
N PRO A 164 5.90 -25.36 -26.61
CA PRO A 164 7.14 -26.11 -26.69
C PRO A 164 8.34 -25.20 -26.82
N LEU A 165 9.48 -25.62 -26.26
CA LEU A 165 10.73 -24.89 -26.44
C LEU A 165 11.13 -24.84 -27.92
N PRO A 166 11.44 -23.67 -28.48
CA PRO A 166 11.90 -23.56 -29.86
C PRO A 166 13.29 -24.16 -30.03
N ARG A 167 13.65 -24.47 -31.26
CA ARG A 167 15.01 -24.89 -31.59
C ARG A 167 15.88 -23.66 -31.88
N VAL A 168 17.06 -23.64 -31.31
CA VAL A 168 18.06 -22.59 -31.50
C VAL A 168 19.32 -23.16 -32.14
N ALA A 169 20.06 -22.33 -32.85
CA ALA A 169 21.31 -22.74 -33.48
C ALA A 169 22.50 -22.74 -32.50
N ASN A 170 22.50 -21.79 -31.54
CA ASN A 170 23.51 -21.73 -30.48
C ASN A 170 22.95 -22.29 -29.19
N ASP A 171 23.07 -23.58 -28.96
CA ASP A 171 22.60 -24.28 -27.76
C ASP A 171 23.51 -24.09 -26.51
N ALA A 172 24.65 -23.49 -26.68
CA ALA A 172 25.61 -23.22 -25.58
C ALA A 172 25.33 -21.91 -24.82
N TRP A 173 24.54 -20.98 -25.36
CA TRP A 173 24.25 -19.71 -24.71
C TRP A 173 23.15 -19.78 -23.65
N PRO A 174 22.02 -20.52 -23.86
CA PRO A 174 20.95 -20.59 -22.91
C PRO A 174 21.38 -21.23 -21.59
N ARG A 175 20.99 -20.63 -20.47
CA ARG A 175 21.12 -21.16 -19.10
C ARG A 175 19.81 -21.80 -18.62
N ASN A 176 18.70 -21.29 -19.11
CA ASN A 176 17.36 -21.82 -18.81
C ASN A 176 16.41 -21.59 -20.00
N GLU A 177 15.14 -21.94 -19.82
CA GLU A 177 14.13 -21.93 -20.87
C GLU A 177 13.81 -20.51 -21.39
N ILE A 178 13.93 -19.48 -20.56
CA ILE A 178 13.76 -18.06 -20.96
C ILE A 178 14.68 -17.74 -22.12
N ASP A 179 15.92 -18.17 -21.99
CA ASP A 179 16.97 -17.86 -22.95
C ASP A 179 16.75 -18.50 -24.31
N VAL A 180 16.10 -19.66 -24.33
CA VAL A 180 15.76 -20.36 -25.58
C VAL A 180 14.76 -19.56 -26.39
N PHE A 181 13.72 -19.00 -25.76
CA PHE A 181 12.74 -18.14 -26.44
C PHE A 181 13.36 -16.82 -26.91
N VAL A 182 14.22 -16.23 -26.08
CA VAL A 182 14.88 -14.97 -26.44
C VAL A 182 15.88 -15.19 -27.56
N LEU A 183 16.67 -16.25 -27.51
CA LEU A 183 17.67 -16.56 -28.52
C LEU A 183 17.03 -16.89 -29.87
N GLU A 184 15.92 -17.65 -29.90
CA GLU A 184 15.17 -17.90 -31.12
C GLU A 184 14.78 -16.57 -31.81
N ARG A 185 14.27 -15.63 -31.05
CA ARG A 185 13.90 -14.32 -31.57
C ARG A 185 15.12 -13.56 -32.07
N LEU A 186 16.23 -13.58 -31.36
CA LEU A 186 17.48 -12.92 -31.74
C LEU A 186 18.05 -13.52 -33.02
N GLU A 187 18.09 -14.85 -33.14
CA GLU A 187 18.56 -15.54 -34.34
C GLU A 187 17.71 -15.22 -35.56
N ARG A 188 16.40 -15.21 -35.42
CA ARG A 188 15.45 -14.81 -36.47
C ARG A 188 15.65 -13.37 -36.92
N GLU A 189 15.97 -12.47 -36.03
CA GLU A 189 16.25 -11.06 -36.33
C GLU A 189 17.72 -10.84 -36.79
N GLY A 190 18.57 -11.87 -36.75
CA GLY A 190 19.99 -11.75 -37.06
C GLY A 190 20.78 -10.87 -36.10
N VAL A 191 20.37 -10.84 -34.81
CA VAL A 191 21.00 -10.08 -33.74
C VAL A 191 21.71 -11.05 -32.80
N ARG A 192 22.90 -10.66 -32.31
CA ARG A 192 23.60 -11.45 -31.30
C ARG A 192 23.35 -10.91 -29.91
N PRO A 193 23.21 -11.76 -28.89
CA PRO A 193 23.15 -11.31 -27.51
C PRO A 193 24.47 -10.65 -27.07
N ALA A 194 24.39 -9.70 -26.18
CA ALA A 194 25.55 -9.09 -25.55
C ALA A 194 26.29 -10.11 -24.66
N PRO A 195 27.61 -9.93 -24.45
CA PRO A 195 28.34 -10.78 -23.50
C PRO A 195 27.78 -10.62 -22.07
N GLU A 196 28.15 -11.55 -21.20
CA GLU A 196 27.79 -11.46 -19.77
C GLU A 196 28.36 -10.18 -19.14
N ALA A 197 27.63 -9.57 -18.22
CA ALA A 197 28.08 -8.39 -17.50
C ALA A 197 29.27 -8.71 -16.57
N GLU A 198 30.08 -7.71 -16.27
CA GLU A 198 31.14 -7.82 -15.26
C GLU A 198 30.54 -8.25 -13.90
N ARG A 199 31.23 -9.13 -13.19
CA ARG A 199 30.75 -9.78 -11.95
C ARG A 199 30.24 -8.77 -10.92
N GLY A 200 31.01 -7.72 -10.62
CA GLY A 200 30.62 -6.72 -9.62
C GLY A 200 29.35 -5.96 -10.04
N ARG A 201 29.26 -5.56 -11.30
CA ARG A 201 28.06 -4.89 -11.87
C ARG A 201 26.84 -5.81 -11.84
N LEU A 202 27.02 -7.09 -12.15
CA LEU A 202 25.95 -8.07 -12.12
C LEU A 202 25.43 -8.29 -10.70
N LEU A 203 26.33 -8.38 -9.69
CA LEU A 203 25.93 -8.47 -8.30
C LEU A 203 25.16 -7.22 -7.86
N ARG A 204 25.65 -6.01 -8.22
CA ARG A 204 24.95 -4.76 -7.90
C ARG A 204 23.56 -4.72 -8.51
N ARG A 205 23.41 -5.11 -9.78
CA ARG A 205 22.13 -5.18 -10.48
C ARG A 205 21.14 -6.08 -9.75
N VAL A 206 21.52 -7.32 -9.46
CA VAL A 206 20.62 -8.28 -8.84
C VAL A 206 20.32 -7.93 -7.37
N SER A 207 21.25 -7.32 -6.65
CA SER A 207 21.03 -6.83 -5.29
C SER A 207 19.97 -5.72 -5.27
N LEU A 208 20.07 -4.74 -6.19
CA LEU A 208 19.08 -3.66 -6.34
C LEU A 208 17.71 -4.19 -6.79
N ASP A 209 17.66 -5.23 -7.62
CA ASP A 209 16.39 -5.80 -8.07
C ASP A 209 15.70 -6.60 -6.97
N LEU A 210 16.44 -7.44 -6.24
CA LEU A 210 15.84 -8.34 -5.27
C LEU A 210 15.67 -7.73 -3.88
N THR A 211 16.52 -6.79 -3.48
CA THR A 211 16.48 -6.19 -2.13
C THR A 211 16.31 -4.67 -2.13
N GLY A 212 16.47 -4.03 -3.28
CA GLY A 212 16.46 -2.56 -3.39
C GLY A 212 17.69 -1.88 -2.76
N LEU A 213 18.72 -2.65 -2.42
CA LEU A 213 19.94 -2.16 -1.78
C LEU A 213 21.18 -2.56 -2.58
N PRO A 214 22.22 -1.73 -2.61
CA PRO A 214 23.51 -2.12 -3.19
C PRO A 214 24.16 -3.19 -2.30
N PRO A 215 25.04 -4.04 -2.86
CA PRO A 215 25.83 -4.95 -2.05
C PRO A 215 26.75 -4.19 -1.09
N THR A 216 27.04 -4.77 0.06
CA THR A 216 28.12 -4.26 0.92
C THR A 216 29.49 -4.58 0.31
N ILE A 217 30.56 -3.98 0.82
CA ILE A 217 31.92 -4.29 0.36
C ILE A 217 32.26 -5.76 0.66
N GLU A 218 31.86 -6.25 1.83
CA GLU A 218 32.08 -7.62 2.26
C GLU A 218 31.38 -8.62 1.33
N GLU A 219 30.11 -8.34 0.99
CA GLU A 219 29.33 -9.15 0.04
C GLU A 219 29.95 -9.15 -1.37
N LEU A 220 30.49 -8.00 -1.79
CA LEU A 220 31.17 -7.85 -3.08
C LEU A 220 32.48 -8.64 -3.09
N ASP A 221 33.31 -8.50 -2.05
CA ASP A 221 34.60 -9.18 -1.93
C ASP A 221 34.41 -10.70 -1.84
N GLU A 222 33.46 -11.19 -1.04
CA GLU A 222 33.11 -12.60 -0.94
C GLU A 222 32.69 -13.17 -2.32
N TYR A 223 31.80 -12.48 -3.01
CA TYR A 223 31.34 -12.92 -4.33
C TYR A 223 32.44 -12.90 -5.38
N LEU A 224 33.32 -11.87 -5.39
CA LEU A 224 34.40 -11.77 -6.35
C LEU A 224 35.50 -12.82 -6.08
N ALA A 225 35.71 -13.20 -4.83
CA ALA A 225 36.65 -14.20 -4.41
C ALA A 225 36.18 -15.65 -4.64
N ASP A 226 34.87 -15.90 -4.75
CA ASP A 226 34.31 -17.23 -5.01
C ASP A 226 34.60 -17.67 -6.47
N PRO A 227 35.44 -18.67 -6.71
CA PRO A 227 35.75 -19.16 -8.04
C PRO A 227 34.76 -20.19 -8.57
N SER A 228 33.75 -20.56 -7.80
CA SER A 228 32.79 -21.60 -8.17
C SER A 228 31.90 -21.17 -9.33
N ALA A 229 31.49 -22.12 -10.15
CA ALA A 229 30.64 -21.86 -11.28
C ALA A 229 29.22 -21.38 -10.88
N ASP A 230 28.81 -21.68 -9.65
CA ASP A 230 27.51 -21.35 -9.04
C ASP A 230 27.57 -20.15 -8.08
N ALA A 231 28.69 -19.38 -8.08
CA ALA A 231 28.86 -18.23 -7.20
C ALA A 231 27.71 -17.20 -7.32
N TYR A 232 27.24 -16.97 -8.55
CA TYR A 232 26.13 -16.05 -8.81
C TYR A 232 24.80 -16.59 -8.27
N GLU A 233 24.52 -17.85 -8.50
CA GLU A 233 23.31 -18.53 -8.01
C GLU A 233 23.27 -18.54 -6.48
N LYS A 234 24.39 -18.73 -5.80
CA LYS A 234 24.51 -18.60 -4.33
C LYS A 234 24.20 -17.18 -3.86
N ALA A 235 24.69 -16.16 -4.57
CA ALA A 235 24.39 -14.77 -4.26
C ALA A 235 22.88 -14.49 -4.44
N VAL A 236 22.25 -14.99 -5.51
CA VAL A 236 20.81 -14.90 -5.74
C VAL A 236 20.02 -15.55 -4.60
N GLU A 237 20.39 -16.77 -4.17
CA GLU A 237 19.70 -17.45 -3.08
C GLU A 237 19.81 -16.70 -1.75
N ARG A 238 20.98 -16.10 -1.46
CA ARG A 238 21.16 -15.23 -0.29
C ARG A 238 20.23 -14.02 -0.34
N LEU A 239 20.11 -13.34 -1.48
CA LEU A 239 19.25 -12.17 -1.67
C LEU A 239 17.77 -12.54 -1.56
N LEU A 240 17.33 -13.67 -2.10
CA LEU A 240 15.93 -14.16 -2.00
C LEU A 240 15.53 -14.53 -0.56
N ARG A 241 16.49 -14.84 0.31
CA ARG A 241 16.26 -15.11 1.75
C ARG A 241 16.33 -13.85 2.61
N SER A 242 16.79 -12.75 2.06
CA SER A 242 16.93 -11.49 2.80
C SER A 242 15.57 -10.95 3.22
N LYS A 243 15.46 -10.42 4.45
CA LYS A 243 14.27 -9.67 4.90
C LYS A 243 13.93 -8.47 3.99
N HIS A 244 14.93 -7.92 3.32
CA HIS A 244 14.81 -6.81 2.40
C HIS A 244 14.17 -7.18 1.05
N PHE A 245 14.03 -8.47 0.74
CA PHE A 245 13.33 -8.95 -0.44
C PHE A 245 11.85 -8.53 -0.42
N GLY A 246 11.16 -8.80 0.69
CA GLY A 246 9.76 -8.38 0.85
C GLY A 246 9.59 -6.86 0.83
N GLU A 247 10.50 -6.11 1.44
CA GLU A 247 10.46 -4.65 1.40
C GLU A 247 10.61 -4.11 -0.03
N ARG A 248 11.48 -4.70 -0.85
CA ARG A 248 11.66 -4.29 -2.26
C ARG A 248 10.42 -4.55 -3.11
N LEU A 249 9.84 -5.74 -3.01
CA LEU A 249 8.67 -6.10 -3.80
C LEU A 249 7.39 -5.40 -3.29
N ALA A 250 7.28 -5.19 -1.99
CA ALA A 250 6.17 -4.45 -1.40
C ALA A 250 6.06 -3.04 -1.97
N GLN A 251 7.16 -2.37 -2.30
CA GLN A 251 7.16 -1.04 -2.91
C GLN A 251 6.30 -1.01 -4.19
N GLU A 252 6.48 -1.98 -5.09
CA GLU A 252 5.71 -2.09 -6.33
C GLU A 252 4.23 -2.42 -6.03
N TRP A 253 4.00 -3.33 -5.07
CA TRP A 253 2.63 -3.73 -4.70
C TRP A 253 1.85 -2.60 -4.03
N LEU A 254 2.50 -1.75 -3.24
CA LEU A 254 1.86 -0.64 -2.55
C LEU A 254 1.40 0.47 -3.52
N ASP A 255 2.04 0.63 -4.67
CA ASP A 255 1.56 1.51 -5.74
C ASP A 255 0.27 0.96 -6.37
N LEU A 256 0.20 -0.35 -6.58
CA LEU A 256 -1.01 -1.03 -7.06
C LEU A 256 -2.15 -0.93 -6.04
N ALA A 257 -1.83 -1.07 -4.76
CA ALA A 257 -2.78 -0.97 -3.66
C ALA A 257 -3.20 0.48 -3.34
N ARG A 258 -2.55 1.49 -3.89
CA ARG A 258 -2.75 2.92 -3.57
C ARG A 258 -2.48 3.23 -2.10
N PHE A 259 -1.54 2.48 -1.49
CA PHE A 259 -1.20 2.64 -0.07
C PHE A 259 -0.82 4.08 0.25
N SER A 260 -1.43 4.63 1.31
CA SER A 260 -1.11 5.96 1.82
C SER A 260 -1.44 6.06 3.30
N ASP A 261 -0.65 6.83 4.03
CA ASP A 261 -0.89 7.16 5.44
C ASP A 261 -1.90 8.33 5.60
N SER A 262 -2.58 8.72 4.51
CA SER A 262 -3.61 9.76 4.52
C SER A 262 -4.79 9.41 3.62
N ASP A 263 -5.95 10.04 3.87
CA ASP A 263 -7.20 9.71 3.20
C ASP A 263 -7.32 10.27 1.78
N GLY A 264 -6.62 11.35 1.47
CA GLY A 264 -6.76 12.09 0.22
C GLY A 264 -7.92 13.09 0.24
N TYR A 265 -8.37 13.52 -0.93
CA TYR A 265 -9.31 14.62 -1.13
C TYR A 265 -8.85 15.93 -0.45
N HIS A 266 -9.77 16.82 -0.12
CA HIS A 266 -9.41 18.17 0.35
C HIS A 266 -8.80 18.16 1.75
N GLN A 267 -9.36 17.42 2.69
CA GLN A 267 -8.89 17.41 4.08
C GLN A 267 -7.65 16.55 4.28
N ASP A 268 -7.51 15.50 3.51
CA ASP A 268 -6.37 14.55 3.49
C ASP A 268 -5.82 14.23 4.88
N VAL A 269 -6.73 13.86 5.80
CA VAL A 269 -6.36 13.52 7.19
C VAL A 269 -5.50 12.27 7.25
N ALA A 270 -4.63 12.22 8.26
CA ALA A 270 -3.80 11.04 8.51
C ALA A 270 -4.66 9.85 8.93
N ARG A 271 -4.28 8.65 8.49
CA ARG A 271 -4.91 7.37 8.87
C ARG A 271 -3.88 6.33 9.24
N SER A 272 -4.28 5.36 10.08
CA SER A 272 -3.45 4.20 10.41
C SER A 272 -3.79 3.04 9.48
N ILE A 273 -2.85 2.67 8.59
CA ILE A 273 -2.99 1.53 7.66
C ILE A 273 -1.65 0.81 7.42
N TRP A 274 -0.61 1.19 8.15
CA TRP A 274 0.74 0.66 8.00
C TRP A 274 0.82 -0.85 8.25
N GLN A 275 -0.08 -1.43 9.04
CA GLN A 275 -0.16 -2.86 9.31
C GLN A 275 -0.40 -3.67 8.01
N TYR A 276 -1.13 -3.11 7.04
CA TYR A 276 -1.30 -3.72 5.73
C TYR A 276 0.02 -3.77 4.95
N ARG A 277 0.82 -2.67 4.94
CA ARG A 277 2.15 -2.68 4.34
C ARG A 277 3.01 -3.78 4.95
N ASP A 278 2.99 -3.89 6.26
CA ASP A 278 3.78 -4.87 7.00
C ASP A 278 3.33 -6.30 6.70
N TRP A 279 2.02 -6.52 6.56
CA TRP A 279 1.47 -7.80 6.10
C TRP A 279 1.98 -8.14 4.69
N VAL A 280 1.96 -7.18 3.75
CA VAL A 280 2.48 -7.39 2.38
C VAL A 280 3.94 -7.81 2.41
N ILE A 281 4.78 -7.13 3.21
CA ILE A 281 6.21 -7.45 3.32
C ILE A 281 6.40 -8.87 3.86
N ARG A 282 5.69 -9.24 4.92
CA ARG A 282 5.79 -10.59 5.51
C ARG A 282 5.35 -11.66 4.52
N ALA A 283 4.17 -11.49 3.91
CA ALA A 283 3.63 -12.44 2.93
C ALA A 283 4.59 -12.71 1.76
N ILE A 284 5.25 -11.65 1.26
CA ILE A 284 6.25 -11.78 0.18
C ILE A 284 7.52 -12.45 0.69
N ASN A 285 8.01 -12.12 1.90
CA ASN A 285 9.19 -12.74 2.48
C ASN A 285 9.00 -14.25 2.72
N GLU A 286 7.80 -14.65 3.12
CA GLU A 286 7.40 -16.04 3.32
C GLU A 286 7.14 -16.79 2.00
N ASP A 287 7.25 -16.09 0.86
CA ASP A 287 6.88 -16.62 -0.46
C ASP A 287 5.45 -17.17 -0.50
N LYS A 288 4.50 -16.44 0.15
CA LYS A 288 3.09 -16.82 0.13
C LYS A 288 2.64 -17.01 -1.33
N PRO A 289 2.05 -18.15 -1.69
CA PRO A 289 1.58 -18.38 -3.06
C PRO A 289 0.71 -17.22 -3.54
N PHE A 290 0.97 -16.72 -4.75
CA PHE A 290 0.32 -15.51 -5.26
C PHE A 290 -1.21 -15.63 -5.39
N ASP A 291 -1.73 -16.83 -5.61
CA ASP A 291 -3.16 -17.14 -5.57
C ASP A 291 -3.72 -16.95 -4.16
N GLN A 292 -3.06 -17.49 -3.12
CA GLN A 292 -3.44 -17.30 -1.73
C GLN A 292 -3.31 -15.83 -1.32
N PHE A 293 -2.21 -15.17 -1.70
CA PHE A 293 -1.99 -13.74 -1.49
C PHE A 293 -3.12 -12.89 -2.11
N THR A 294 -3.62 -13.29 -3.28
CA THR A 294 -4.76 -12.66 -3.95
C THR A 294 -6.07 -12.91 -3.20
N VAL A 295 -6.34 -14.16 -2.82
CA VAL A 295 -7.57 -14.54 -2.10
C VAL A 295 -7.67 -13.82 -0.76
N GLU A 296 -6.59 -13.76 0.01
CA GLU A 296 -6.58 -13.09 1.31
C GLU A 296 -6.83 -11.59 1.20
N GLN A 297 -6.31 -10.92 0.17
CA GLN A 297 -6.55 -9.48 -0.04
C GLN A 297 -7.96 -9.13 -0.50
N LEU A 298 -8.60 -10.00 -1.25
CA LEU A 298 -9.94 -9.76 -1.76
C LEU A 298 -11.04 -10.22 -0.78
N ALA A 299 -10.78 -11.29 -0.04
CA ALA A 299 -11.79 -12.01 0.70
C ALA A 299 -11.24 -12.76 1.93
N GLY A 300 -10.17 -12.26 2.55
CA GLY A 300 -9.57 -12.89 3.73
C GLY A 300 -10.53 -13.01 4.91
N ASP A 301 -11.43 -12.04 5.06
CA ASP A 301 -12.50 -12.02 6.07
C ASP A 301 -13.59 -13.08 5.81
N LEU A 302 -13.74 -13.56 4.58
CA LEU A 302 -14.73 -14.56 4.19
C LEU A 302 -14.18 -16.01 4.21
N LEU A 303 -12.94 -16.19 4.61
CA LEU A 303 -12.34 -17.52 4.80
C LEU A 303 -12.90 -18.20 6.05
N PRO A 304 -12.91 -19.54 6.11
CA PRO A 304 -13.32 -20.24 7.31
C PRO A 304 -12.44 -19.86 8.51
N SER A 305 -13.02 -19.33 9.59
CA SER A 305 -12.31 -18.89 10.81
C SER A 305 -11.13 -17.94 10.50
N PRO A 306 -11.41 -16.77 9.91
CA PRO A 306 -10.36 -15.88 9.40
C PRO A 306 -9.45 -15.39 10.53
N THR A 307 -8.15 -15.48 10.32
CA THR A 307 -7.14 -14.94 11.24
C THR A 307 -7.09 -13.41 11.16
N LEU A 308 -6.46 -12.78 12.16
CA LEU A 308 -6.23 -11.32 12.13
C LEU A 308 -5.43 -10.92 10.88
N ASP A 309 -4.39 -11.66 10.53
CA ASP A 309 -3.58 -11.42 9.33
C ASP A 309 -4.41 -11.48 8.03
N GLN A 310 -5.32 -12.44 7.92
CA GLN A 310 -6.22 -12.54 6.77
C GLN A 310 -7.22 -11.39 6.70
N ARG A 311 -7.67 -10.87 7.84
CA ARG A 311 -8.48 -9.64 7.89
C ARG A 311 -7.66 -8.42 7.51
N ILE A 312 -6.42 -8.26 8.02
CA ILE A 312 -5.51 -7.18 7.65
C ILE A 312 -5.23 -7.16 6.14
N ALA A 313 -5.08 -8.33 5.51
CA ALA A 313 -4.87 -8.45 4.07
C ALA A 313 -5.95 -7.73 3.27
N THR A 314 -7.20 -7.75 3.73
CA THR A 314 -8.33 -7.11 3.03
C THR A 314 -8.25 -5.59 2.99
N ALA A 315 -7.36 -4.99 3.76
CA ALA A 315 -7.11 -3.55 3.71
C ALA A 315 -6.60 -3.06 2.34
N PHE A 316 -6.22 -3.98 1.42
CA PHE A 316 -5.97 -3.65 0.02
C PHE A 316 -7.06 -2.75 -0.58
N HIS A 317 -8.31 -3.13 -0.42
CA HIS A 317 -9.45 -2.36 -0.92
C HIS A 317 -9.93 -1.24 0.01
N ARG A 318 -9.29 -1.09 1.18
CA ARG A 318 -9.54 0.02 2.10
C ARG A 318 -8.52 1.16 1.94
N ASN A 319 -7.57 1.02 1.00
CA ASN A 319 -6.67 2.08 0.57
C ASN A 319 -7.32 3.10 -0.38
N THR A 320 -8.59 2.95 -0.72
CA THR A 320 -9.41 3.94 -1.45
C THR A 320 -9.31 5.32 -0.77
N LEU A 321 -9.41 6.40 -1.56
CA LEU A 321 -9.57 7.74 -1.01
C LEU A 321 -10.88 7.79 -0.21
N LEU A 322 -10.88 8.53 0.89
CA LEU A 322 -12.07 8.78 1.70
C LEU A 322 -12.27 10.29 1.89
N THR A 323 -13.52 10.73 1.94
CA THR A 323 -13.85 12.10 2.26
C THR A 323 -14.67 12.19 3.54
N THR A 324 -14.38 13.22 4.33
CA THR A 324 -15.18 13.62 5.52
C THR A 324 -15.69 15.04 5.36
N GLU A 325 -15.67 15.56 4.13
CA GLU A 325 -15.92 16.94 3.79
C GLU A 325 -17.40 17.29 3.97
N ALA A 326 -17.68 18.35 4.71
CA ALA A 326 -19.03 18.85 4.92
C ALA A 326 -19.63 19.33 3.61
N GLY A 327 -20.86 18.87 3.29
CA GLY A 327 -21.55 19.20 2.05
C GLY A 327 -21.29 18.23 0.90
N ALA A 328 -20.45 17.23 1.07
CA ALA A 328 -20.37 16.12 0.13
C ALA A 328 -21.61 15.21 0.21
N ASP A 329 -21.96 14.57 -0.91
CA ASP A 329 -23.09 13.64 -0.95
C ASP A 329 -22.62 12.22 -0.61
N ALA A 330 -23.15 11.65 0.44
CA ALA A 330 -22.76 10.33 0.94
C ALA A 330 -22.98 9.21 -0.09
N ASP A 331 -24.08 9.24 -0.82
CA ASP A 331 -24.41 8.23 -1.83
C ASP A 331 -23.47 8.32 -3.04
N GLU A 332 -23.04 9.54 -3.40
CA GLU A 332 -22.01 9.73 -4.44
C GLU A 332 -20.71 9.05 -4.07
N TYR A 333 -20.24 9.24 -2.83
CA TYR A 333 -18.98 8.66 -2.41
C TYR A 333 -19.06 7.16 -2.18
N LEU A 334 -20.19 6.63 -1.70
CA LEU A 334 -20.42 5.18 -1.69
C LEU A 334 -20.26 4.56 -3.08
N ALA A 335 -20.86 5.19 -4.09
CA ALA A 335 -20.73 4.73 -5.47
C ALA A 335 -19.28 4.83 -5.95
N LYS A 336 -18.60 5.95 -5.73
CA LYS A 336 -17.19 6.16 -6.11
C LYS A 336 -16.24 5.15 -5.48
N TYR A 337 -16.42 4.80 -4.21
CA TYR A 337 -15.56 3.81 -3.54
C TYR A 337 -15.69 2.42 -4.15
N ALA A 338 -16.90 1.98 -4.46
CA ALA A 338 -17.11 0.69 -5.10
C ALA A 338 -16.61 0.68 -6.55
N ILE A 339 -16.82 1.76 -7.31
CA ILE A 339 -16.28 1.95 -8.67
C ILE A 339 -14.74 1.86 -8.67
N ASP A 340 -14.07 2.56 -7.74
CA ASP A 340 -12.62 2.52 -7.60
C ASP A 340 -12.11 1.11 -7.31
N ARG A 341 -12.80 0.34 -6.47
CA ARG A 341 -12.46 -1.06 -6.18
C ARG A 341 -12.58 -1.95 -7.41
N VAL A 342 -13.62 -1.77 -8.22
CA VAL A 342 -13.77 -2.50 -9.50
C VAL A 342 -12.63 -2.14 -10.45
N ALA A 343 -12.39 -0.85 -10.68
CA ALA A 343 -11.34 -0.39 -11.57
C ALA A 343 -9.96 -0.88 -11.13
N THR A 344 -9.68 -0.84 -9.82
CA THR A 344 -8.43 -1.36 -9.25
C THR A 344 -8.30 -2.87 -9.45
N THR A 345 -9.38 -3.65 -9.19
CA THR A 345 -9.38 -5.10 -9.40
C THR A 345 -9.09 -5.43 -10.87
N GLY A 346 -9.75 -4.75 -11.80
CA GLY A 346 -9.51 -4.91 -13.23
C GLY A 346 -8.06 -4.61 -13.62
N THR A 347 -7.53 -3.50 -13.13
CA THR A 347 -6.14 -3.08 -13.44
C THR A 347 -5.10 -4.01 -12.81
N VAL A 348 -5.29 -4.38 -11.53
CA VAL A 348 -4.27 -5.13 -10.77
C VAL A 348 -4.22 -6.59 -11.17
N TRP A 349 -5.33 -7.26 -11.31
CA TRP A 349 -5.34 -8.70 -11.57
C TRP A 349 -5.60 -9.06 -13.04
N LEU A 350 -6.45 -8.29 -13.71
CA LEU A 350 -6.80 -8.58 -15.09
C LEU A 350 -5.95 -7.79 -16.10
N GLY A 351 -5.31 -6.69 -15.68
CA GLY A 351 -4.61 -5.80 -16.61
C GLY A 351 -5.55 -5.24 -17.67
N ILE A 352 -6.78 -4.87 -17.31
CA ILE A 352 -7.79 -4.33 -18.23
C ILE A 352 -8.37 -3.03 -17.66
N THR A 353 -8.64 -2.09 -18.55
CA THR A 353 -9.25 -0.78 -18.23
C THR A 353 -10.77 -0.87 -18.08
N VAL A 354 -11.27 -1.66 -17.13
CA VAL A 354 -12.72 -1.91 -16.96
C VAL A 354 -13.54 -0.65 -16.66
N GLY A 355 -12.93 0.41 -16.14
CA GLY A 355 -13.59 1.67 -15.78
C GLY A 355 -14.32 2.34 -16.96
N CYS A 356 -13.93 2.08 -18.21
CA CYS A 356 -14.68 2.57 -19.37
C CYS A 356 -16.11 2.03 -19.41
N ALA A 357 -16.37 0.87 -18.79
CA ALA A 357 -17.69 0.25 -18.77
C ALA A 357 -18.62 0.80 -17.67
N GLU A 358 -18.18 1.76 -16.86
CA GLU A 358 -19.03 2.47 -15.90
C GLU A 358 -20.20 3.20 -16.55
N CYS A 359 -19.96 3.90 -17.65
CA CYS A 359 -20.97 4.77 -18.29
C CYS A 359 -21.68 4.12 -19.51
N HIS A 360 -21.03 3.18 -20.17
CA HIS A 360 -21.50 2.51 -21.40
C HIS A 360 -20.74 1.19 -21.60
N ASP A 361 -21.17 0.32 -22.49
CA ASP A 361 -20.38 -0.87 -22.83
C ASP A 361 -18.94 -0.47 -23.20
N HIS A 362 -17.96 -1.27 -22.78
CA HIS A 362 -16.56 -0.97 -23.10
C HIS A 362 -16.37 -0.85 -24.62
N LYS A 363 -15.66 0.19 -25.05
CA LYS A 363 -15.59 0.57 -26.47
C LYS A 363 -14.87 -0.46 -27.34
N TYR A 364 -13.93 -1.19 -26.78
CA TYR A 364 -12.98 -2.06 -27.50
C TYR A 364 -12.97 -3.49 -26.97
N ASP A 365 -13.09 -3.65 -25.66
CA ASP A 365 -13.08 -4.95 -25.00
C ASP A 365 -14.49 -5.48 -24.77
N PRO A 366 -14.71 -6.79 -24.80
CA PRO A 366 -16.03 -7.39 -24.70
C PRO A 366 -16.55 -7.41 -23.25
N ILE A 367 -16.66 -6.21 -22.64
CA ILE A 367 -17.17 -5.98 -21.29
C ILE A 367 -18.34 -5.01 -21.39
N SER A 368 -19.52 -5.46 -21.01
CA SER A 368 -20.71 -4.62 -21.00
C SER A 368 -20.81 -3.76 -19.73
N GLN A 369 -21.60 -2.68 -19.80
CA GLN A 369 -21.93 -1.90 -18.63
C GLN A 369 -22.58 -2.75 -17.53
N ARG A 370 -23.46 -3.68 -17.91
CA ARG A 370 -24.09 -4.62 -16.97
C ARG A 370 -23.06 -5.45 -16.22
N GLU A 371 -22.03 -5.98 -16.89
CA GLU A 371 -20.98 -6.78 -16.27
C GLU A 371 -20.08 -5.93 -15.36
N PHE A 372 -19.86 -4.66 -15.68
CA PHE A 372 -19.20 -3.72 -14.78
C PHE A 372 -19.95 -3.60 -13.44
N TYR A 373 -21.30 -3.42 -13.49
CA TYR A 373 -22.11 -3.33 -12.28
C TYR A 373 -22.33 -4.68 -11.58
N GLN A 374 -22.16 -5.79 -12.28
CA GLN A 374 -22.05 -7.10 -11.65
C GLN A 374 -20.75 -7.25 -10.85
N LEU A 375 -19.61 -6.72 -11.36
CA LEU A 375 -18.36 -6.61 -10.58
C LEU A 375 -18.49 -5.62 -9.42
N TYR A 376 -19.21 -4.51 -9.62
CA TYR A 376 -19.48 -3.51 -8.62
C TYR A 376 -20.22 -4.09 -7.41
N ASP A 377 -21.19 -4.99 -7.60
CA ASP A 377 -21.96 -5.60 -6.53
C ASP A 377 -21.10 -6.38 -5.52
N PHE A 378 -19.94 -6.93 -5.92
CA PHE A 378 -19.00 -7.54 -4.99
C PHE A 378 -18.46 -6.55 -3.93
N PHE A 379 -18.38 -5.27 -4.26
CA PHE A 379 -17.77 -4.23 -3.43
C PHE A 379 -18.77 -3.23 -2.84
N HIS A 380 -20.02 -3.30 -3.26
CA HIS A 380 -21.08 -2.42 -2.78
C HIS A 380 -21.71 -2.89 -1.46
N GLN A 381 -21.29 -4.05 -0.97
CA GLN A 381 -21.89 -4.71 0.20
C GLN A 381 -21.26 -4.34 1.55
N LEU A 382 -20.30 -3.42 1.58
CA LEU A 382 -19.68 -2.96 2.83
C LEU A 382 -20.61 -2.05 3.63
N PRO A 383 -20.56 -2.04 4.97
CA PRO A 383 -21.40 -1.21 5.83
C PRO A 383 -20.97 0.27 5.86
N GLU A 384 -20.20 0.72 4.88
CA GLU A 384 -19.78 2.12 4.72
C GLU A 384 -20.98 3.05 4.49
N LYS A 385 -20.85 4.30 4.92
CA LYS A 385 -21.89 5.35 4.80
C LYS A 385 -21.50 6.47 3.82
N GLY A 386 -20.35 6.37 3.16
CA GLY A 386 -19.86 7.34 2.20
C GLY A 386 -19.08 8.52 2.81
N LEU A 387 -19.46 8.99 3.99
CA LEU A 387 -18.81 10.07 4.72
C LEU A 387 -18.42 9.59 6.13
N ASP A 388 -17.67 8.51 6.20
CA ASP A 388 -17.25 7.90 7.45
C ASP A 388 -16.00 8.60 8.00
N GLN A 389 -15.98 8.85 9.32
CA GLN A 389 -14.80 9.38 10.01
C GLN A 389 -13.78 8.28 10.28
N ASP A 390 -12.52 8.63 10.59
CA ASP A 390 -11.49 7.68 10.94
C ASP A 390 -11.63 7.19 12.40
N PRO A 391 -11.59 5.88 12.66
CA PRO A 391 -11.53 4.78 11.69
C PRO A 391 -12.90 4.50 11.04
N ALA A 392 -12.93 4.56 9.71
CA ALA A 392 -14.14 4.22 8.96
C ALA A 392 -14.45 2.71 9.08
N PRO A 393 -15.63 2.32 9.57
CA PRO A 393 -15.98 0.91 9.72
C PRO A 393 -16.10 0.20 8.35
N PRO A 394 -15.89 -1.12 8.30
CA PRO A 394 -15.38 -1.96 9.39
C PRO A 394 -13.88 -1.81 9.63
N PHE A 395 -13.49 -1.98 10.88
CA PHE A 395 -12.08 -1.96 11.29
C PHE A 395 -11.81 -3.01 12.38
N VAL A 396 -10.53 -3.36 12.56
CA VAL A 396 -10.07 -4.26 13.62
C VAL A 396 -8.92 -3.63 14.40
N LYS A 397 -8.78 -3.98 15.66
CA LYS A 397 -7.61 -3.65 16.47
C LYS A 397 -6.47 -4.60 16.13
N VAL A 398 -5.25 -4.07 16.12
CA VAL A 398 -4.03 -4.84 15.83
C VAL A 398 -3.06 -4.68 17.00
N PRO A 399 -3.22 -5.48 18.05
CA PRO A 399 -2.31 -5.44 19.20
C PRO A 399 -0.92 -5.92 18.79
N THR A 400 0.11 -5.31 19.37
CA THR A 400 1.46 -5.87 19.35
C THR A 400 1.54 -7.07 20.29
N ASP A 401 2.61 -7.86 20.22
CA ASP A 401 2.83 -8.97 21.14
C ASP A 401 2.92 -8.46 22.60
N ASP A 402 3.49 -7.28 22.82
CA ASP A 402 3.56 -6.63 24.12
C ASP A 402 2.16 -6.21 24.60
N ASP A 403 1.34 -5.59 23.75
CA ASP A 403 -0.05 -5.24 24.08
C ASP A 403 -0.87 -6.48 24.42
N ALA A 404 -0.78 -7.53 23.61
CA ALA A 404 -1.50 -8.79 23.84
C ALA A 404 -1.08 -9.44 25.16
N THR A 405 0.22 -9.42 25.47
CA THR A 405 0.76 -9.95 26.73
C THR A 405 0.26 -9.14 27.92
N GLU A 406 0.28 -7.81 27.83
CA GLU A 406 -0.17 -6.94 28.91
C GLU A 406 -1.68 -7.04 29.13
N LEU A 407 -2.49 -7.09 28.06
CA LEU A 407 -3.93 -7.33 28.17
C LEU A 407 -4.23 -8.67 28.83
N ALA A 408 -3.55 -9.74 28.42
CA ALA A 408 -3.73 -11.06 29.04
C ALA A 408 -3.36 -11.06 30.53
N ARG A 409 -2.29 -10.36 30.90
CA ARG A 409 -1.87 -10.17 32.30
C ARG A 409 -2.94 -9.43 33.11
N LEU A 410 -3.47 -8.32 32.54
CA LEU A 410 -4.52 -7.53 33.18
C LEU A 410 -5.84 -8.33 33.31
N ASP A 411 -6.24 -9.12 32.31
CA ASP A 411 -7.40 -10.00 32.36
C ASP A 411 -7.26 -11.10 33.42
N ALA A 412 -6.09 -11.70 33.53
CA ALA A 412 -5.82 -12.68 34.60
C ALA A 412 -5.92 -12.03 35.97
N SER A 413 -5.31 -10.84 36.14
CA SER A 413 -5.39 -10.08 37.41
C SER A 413 -6.82 -9.67 37.72
N ARG A 414 -7.58 -9.18 36.74
CA ARG A 414 -9.01 -8.86 36.87
C ARG A 414 -9.82 -10.04 37.36
N THR A 415 -9.60 -11.21 36.77
CA THR A 415 -10.31 -12.45 37.17
C THR A 415 -10.02 -12.84 38.62
N VAL A 416 -8.75 -12.76 39.04
CA VAL A 416 -8.35 -13.11 40.41
C VAL A 416 -8.95 -12.12 41.43
N ILE A 417 -8.82 -10.81 41.19
CA ILE A 417 -9.31 -9.78 42.12
C ILE A 417 -10.83 -9.77 42.17
N ALA A 418 -11.53 -9.89 41.03
CA ALA A 418 -13.00 -10.02 41.02
C ALA A 418 -13.48 -11.26 41.78
N GLY A 419 -12.80 -12.41 41.67
CA GLY A 419 -13.11 -13.61 42.42
C GLY A 419 -12.90 -13.44 43.91
N ARG A 420 -11.83 -12.77 44.35
CA ARG A 420 -11.57 -12.44 45.76
C ARG A 420 -12.63 -11.49 46.31
N LEU A 421 -12.96 -10.44 45.56
CA LEU A 421 -14.00 -9.49 45.95
C LEU A 421 -15.34 -10.19 46.13
N ALA A 422 -15.76 -11.01 45.16
CA ALA A 422 -16.99 -11.78 45.27
C ALA A 422 -17.01 -12.73 46.48
N ALA A 423 -15.87 -13.34 46.84
CA ALA A 423 -15.75 -14.19 48.02
C ALA A 423 -15.91 -13.38 49.34
N VAL A 424 -15.27 -12.20 49.42
CA VAL A 424 -15.41 -11.29 50.57
C VAL A 424 -16.84 -10.78 50.70
N GLU A 425 -17.47 -10.38 49.59
CA GLU A 425 -18.88 -9.97 49.54
C GLU A 425 -19.81 -11.09 50.03
N ALA A 426 -19.61 -12.33 49.55
CA ALA A 426 -20.41 -13.48 49.99
C ALA A 426 -20.24 -13.77 51.47
N ALA A 427 -19.00 -13.72 51.99
CA ALA A 427 -18.69 -13.94 53.40
C ALA A 427 -19.20 -12.83 54.33
N SER A 428 -19.31 -11.60 53.80
CA SER A 428 -19.69 -10.43 54.58
C SER A 428 -21.18 -10.06 54.45
N ARG A 429 -21.97 -10.89 53.77
CA ARG A 429 -23.41 -10.65 53.62
C ARG A 429 -24.09 -10.64 54.97
N ARG A 430 -24.75 -9.54 55.28
CA ARG A 430 -25.60 -9.36 56.44
C ARG A 430 -26.82 -8.50 56.09
N PRO A 431 -27.92 -8.57 56.88
CA PRO A 431 -29.08 -7.71 56.65
C PRO A 431 -28.66 -6.27 56.56
N LEU A 432 -29.17 -5.53 55.56
CA LEU A 432 -28.91 -4.09 55.40
C LEU A 432 -29.49 -3.33 56.57
N GLU A 433 -28.69 -2.45 57.20
CA GLU A 433 -29.16 -1.55 58.25
C GLU A 433 -30.08 -0.49 57.60
N SER A 434 -31.31 -0.36 58.09
CA SER A 434 -32.28 0.60 57.54
C SER A 434 -31.76 2.02 57.58
N GLU A 435 -31.10 2.43 58.67
CA GLU A 435 -30.46 3.76 58.74
C GLU A 435 -29.39 4.02 57.70
N TRP A 436 -28.63 2.99 57.28
CA TRP A 436 -27.64 3.12 56.23
C TRP A 436 -28.30 3.32 54.86
N VAL A 437 -29.35 2.55 54.58
CA VAL A 437 -30.11 2.68 53.32
C VAL A 437 -30.80 4.04 53.25
N ASP A 438 -31.38 4.52 54.37
CA ASP A 438 -32.03 5.83 54.43
C ASP A 438 -31.02 6.98 54.25
N ARG A 439 -29.82 6.84 54.80
CA ARG A 439 -28.72 7.79 54.53
C ARG A 439 -28.27 7.77 53.09
N LEU A 440 -28.20 6.59 52.44
CA LEU A 440 -27.83 6.47 51.03
C LEU A 440 -28.90 7.06 50.12
N ALA A 441 -30.19 6.87 50.48
CA ALA A 441 -31.32 7.42 49.73
C ALA A 441 -31.47 8.96 49.86
N ALA A 442 -30.93 9.53 50.94
CA ALA A 442 -30.99 10.93 51.20
C ALA A 442 -30.23 11.75 50.10
N PRO A 443 -30.74 12.93 49.72
CA PRO A 443 -29.97 13.83 48.82
C PRO A 443 -28.60 14.09 49.40
N ALA A 444 -27.59 14.13 48.57
CA ALA A 444 -26.26 14.56 48.99
C ALA A 444 -26.33 15.93 49.62
N PRO A 445 -25.72 16.17 50.77
CA PRO A 445 -25.69 17.50 51.39
C PRO A 445 -25.04 18.49 50.41
N ALA A 446 -25.61 19.71 50.33
CA ALA A 446 -25.02 20.75 49.49
C ALA A 446 -23.54 20.95 49.86
N PRO A 447 -22.66 21.04 48.92
CA PRO A 447 -21.23 21.21 49.18
C PRO A 447 -20.99 22.47 49.96
N PRO A 448 -20.11 22.49 51.00
CA PRO A 448 -19.89 23.62 51.88
C PRO A 448 -19.00 24.71 51.22
N VAL A 449 -19.13 24.90 49.95
CA VAL A 449 -18.29 25.84 49.13
C VAL A 449 -18.76 27.28 49.09
N GLY A 450 -19.89 27.61 49.73
CA GLY A 450 -20.48 28.96 49.67
C GLY A 450 -21.18 29.24 48.31
N LYS A 451 -21.50 30.48 48.06
CA LYS A 451 -22.18 30.88 46.84
C LYS A 451 -21.18 30.99 45.68
N PRO A 452 -21.29 30.20 44.60
CA PRO A 452 -20.37 30.30 43.46
C PRO A 452 -20.72 31.55 42.62
N SER A 453 -19.67 32.21 42.07
CA SER A 453 -19.83 33.20 41.02
C SER A 453 -20.22 32.53 39.67
N ALA A 454 -20.58 33.32 38.69
CA ALA A 454 -20.61 32.85 37.30
C ALA A 454 -19.22 32.38 36.85
N TRP A 455 -19.17 31.42 35.94
CA TRP A 455 -17.93 31.05 35.28
C TRP A 455 -17.43 32.21 34.43
N ARG A 456 -16.14 32.41 34.40
CA ARG A 456 -15.44 33.28 33.48
C ARG A 456 -14.45 32.51 32.66
N VAL A 457 -14.41 32.82 31.37
CA VAL A 457 -13.57 32.12 30.37
C VAL A 457 -12.68 33.17 29.73
N ALA A 458 -11.37 32.96 29.74
CA ALA A 458 -10.45 33.69 28.89
C ALA A 458 -10.36 33.03 27.52
N ASP A 459 -10.43 33.86 26.47
CA ASP A 459 -10.31 33.37 25.08
C ASP A 459 -8.94 32.69 24.87
N THR A 460 -8.79 32.07 23.67
CA THR A 460 -7.65 31.20 23.40
C THR A 460 -6.33 31.95 23.24
N PHE A 461 -5.35 31.60 24.05
CA PHE A 461 -3.96 31.95 23.78
C PHE A 461 -3.43 31.06 22.67
N ALA A 462 -2.93 31.64 21.57
CA ALA A 462 -2.39 30.90 20.44
C ALA A 462 -1.10 30.15 20.85
N ALA A 463 -1.07 28.85 20.76
CA ALA A 463 0.10 28.03 21.08
C ALA A 463 0.05 26.66 20.39
N LEU A 464 1.21 26.10 20.09
CA LEU A 464 1.35 24.71 19.63
C LEU A 464 1.03 23.76 20.79
N ALA A 465 0.12 22.82 20.58
CA ALA A 465 -0.56 22.04 21.63
C ALA A 465 0.36 21.27 22.60
N LEU A 466 1.56 20.87 22.20
CA LEU A 466 2.50 20.09 23.03
C LEU A 466 3.33 20.98 24.00
N GLU A 467 3.72 22.15 23.57
CA GLU A 467 4.47 23.09 24.41
C GLU A 467 3.56 23.92 25.33
N ALA A 468 2.30 24.07 24.96
CA ALA A 468 1.29 24.88 25.64
C ALA A 468 0.96 24.39 27.05
N PHE A 469 1.08 23.09 27.34
CA PHE A 469 0.75 22.56 28.67
C PHE A 469 1.68 23.10 29.77
N ASP A 470 3.00 23.13 29.51
CA ASP A 470 3.99 23.56 30.49
C ASP A 470 4.35 25.05 30.40
N ALA A 471 4.02 25.73 29.32
CA ALA A 471 4.20 27.14 29.15
C ALA A 471 3.35 27.93 30.19
N VAL A 472 3.92 28.95 30.81
CA VAL A 472 3.27 29.77 31.83
C VAL A 472 2.69 31.03 31.17
N TYR A 473 1.38 31.17 31.19
CA TYR A 473 0.65 32.33 30.67
C TYR A 473 0.28 33.32 31.77
N PRO A 474 -0.08 34.57 31.43
CA PRO A 474 -0.36 35.61 32.39
C PRO A 474 -1.38 35.23 33.49
N PRO A 475 -2.51 34.54 33.23
CA PRO A 475 -3.45 34.14 34.29
C PRO A 475 -2.85 33.24 35.38
N GLU A 476 -1.78 32.51 35.12
CA GLU A 476 -1.11 31.67 36.12
C GLU A 476 -0.27 32.47 37.10
N ARG A 477 0.13 33.71 36.74
CA ARG A 477 0.87 34.63 37.60
C ARG A 477 -0.04 35.49 38.48
N GLY A 478 -1.31 35.57 38.09
CA GLY A 478 -2.36 36.31 38.81
C GLY A 478 -3.54 36.58 37.89
N VAL A 479 -4.73 36.32 38.40
CA VAL A 479 -5.98 36.58 37.66
C VAL A 479 -6.39 38.01 37.84
N ASP A 480 -6.37 38.80 36.78
CA ASP A 480 -6.97 40.12 36.71
C ASP A 480 -8.08 40.10 35.67
N LEU A 481 -9.32 40.10 36.11
CA LEU A 481 -10.50 39.98 35.29
C LEU A 481 -10.78 41.21 34.40
N ALA A 482 -10.12 42.33 34.63
CA ALA A 482 -10.21 43.55 33.82
C ALA A 482 -9.11 43.61 32.74
N SER A 483 -8.09 42.79 32.84
CA SER A 483 -6.99 42.76 31.88
C SER A 483 -7.34 42.06 30.56
N SER A 484 -6.78 42.60 29.50
CA SER A 484 -6.71 41.92 28.20
C SER A 484 -5.26 41.58 27.89
N TYR A 485 -5.05 40.48 27.16
CA TYR A 485 -3.76 39.90 26.83
C TYR A 485 -3.57 39.86 25.31
N GLU A 486 -2.36 39.59 24.82
CA GLU A 486 -2.03 39.47 23.40
C GLU A 486 -2.55 40.63 22.52
N GLY A 487 -2.29 41.86 23.00
CA GLY A 487 -2.68 43.09 22.29
C GLY A 487 -4.18 43.41 22.31
N GLY A 488 -4.95 42.72 23.16
CA GLY A 488 -6.40 42.90 23.29
C GLY A 488 -7.21 41.69 22.69
N GLU A 489 -6.55 40.73 22.13
CA GLU A 489 -7.22 39.59 21.52
C GLU A 489 -7.75 38.57 22.55
N VAL A 490 -7.15 38.47 23.73
CA VAL A 490 -7.57 37.56 24.81
C VAL A 490 -8.11 38.36 25.97
N SER A 491 -9.33 38.16 26.37
CA SER A 491 -10.01 38.83 27.45
C SER A 491 -10.92 37.91 28.27
N TRP A 492 -11.17 38.26 29.55
CA TRP A 492 -12.09 37.51 30.38
C TRP A 492 -13.54 37.89 30.07
N ARG A 493 -14.41 36.89 29.85
CA ARG A 493 -15.85 37.08 29.72
C ARG A 493 -16.63 36.19 30.67
N GLU A 494 -17.78 36.61 31.09
CA GLU A 494 -18.73 35.78 31.82
C GLU A 494 -19.38 34.78 30.87
N GLU A 495 -19.52 33.54 31.34
CA GLU A 495 -20.08 32.43 30.53
C GLU A 495 -21.27 31.78 31.27
N PRO A 496 -22.45 32.40 31.18
CA PRO A 496 -23.66 31.88 31.83
C PRO A 496 -24.15 30.55 31.28
N GLY A 497 -23.67 30.17 30.12
CA GLY A 497 -23.97 28.87 29.48
C GLY A 497 -23.27 27.71 30.16
N PHE A 498 -22.20 27.93 30.89
CA PHE A 498 -21.47 26.85 31.59
C PHE A 498 -22.17 26.54 32.93
N ARG A 499 -22.82 25.39 32.99
CA ARG A 499 -23.54 24.88 34.17
C ARG A 499 -22.83 23.66 34.74
N ASP A 500 -22.78 23.60 36.07
CA ASP A 500 -22.22 22.44 36.76
C ASP A 500 -23.00 21.16 36.40
N GLY A 501 -22.28 20.06 36.17
CA GLY A 501 -22.84 18.78 35.75
C GLY A 501 -23.23 18.64 34.27
N ALA A 502 -23.04 19.72 33.48
CA ALA A 502 -23.33 19.70 32.04
C ALA A 502 -22.06 19.92 31.19
N PRO A 503 -22.01 19.38 29.97
CA PRO A 503 -20.91 19.65 29.05
C PRO A 503 -20.91 21.10 28.62
N TYR A 504 -19.76 21.72 28.64
CA TYR A 504 -19.53 23.04 28.09
C TYR A 504 -18.49 22.97 26.98
N ARG A 505 -18.81 23.52 25.83
CA ARG A 505 -17.90 23.59 24.68
C ARG A 505 -17.06 24.85 24.80
N LEU A 506 -15.75 24.67 24.97
CA LEU A 506 -14.83 25.79 25.04
C LEU A 506 -14.72 26.49 23.68
N PRO A 507 -14.66 27.82 23.64
CA PRO A 507 -14.48 28.59 22.41
C PRO A 507 -13.03 28.57 21.92
N VAL A 508 -12.43 27.38 21.88
CA VAL A 508 -10.99 27.19 21.59
C VAL A 508 -10.83 26.96 20.08
N ARG A 509 -10.00 27.79 19.43
CA ARG A 509 -9.58 27.59 18.04
C ARG A 509 -8.28 26.76 17.93
N GLY A 510 -7.98 25.96 18.97
CA GLY A 510 -6.73 25.26 19.17
C GLY A 510 -5.72 26.10 19.94
N GLY A 511 -5.31 25.63 21.13
CA GLY A 511 -4.39 26.38 22.04
C GLY A 511 -4.73 26.22 23.50
N VAL A 512 -4.57 27.29 24.28
CA VAL A 512 -4.77 27.34 25.75
C VAL A 512 -5.96 28.22 26.09
N CYS A 513 -6.90 27.67 26.88
CA CYS A 513 -8.02 28.42 27.43
C CYS A 513 -7.98 28.38 28.95
N TYR A 514 -8.41 29.44 29.59
CA TYR A 514 -8.53 29.50 31.05
C TYR A 514 -9.99 29.67 31.48
N LEU A 515 -10.35 28.92 32.54
CA LEU A 515 -11.64 29.02 33.24
C LEU A 515 -11.38 29.52 34.65
N TYR A 516 -12.21 30.41 35.13
CA TYR A 516 -12.08 30.98 36.46
C TYR A 516 -13.42 31.07 37.17
N ARG A 517 -13.42 30.77 38.46
CA ARG A 517 -14.60 30.88 39.31
C ARG A 517 -14.23 31.20 40.76
N GLU A 518 -15.04 32.05 41.43
CA GLU A 518 -14.92 32.32 42.84
C GLU A 518 -16.09 31.67 43.64
N PHE A 519 -15.79 31.28 44.86
CA PHE A 519 -16.73 30.72 45.82
C PHE A 519 -16.66 31.52 47.11
N ASP A 520 -17.75 32.22 47.44
CA ASP A 520 -17.83 33.05 48.66
C ASP A 520 -18.24 32.17 49.85
N ALA A 521 -17.27 31.87 50.72
CA ALA A 521 -17.48 31.15 51.96
C ALA A 521 -17.44 32.08 53.19
N SER A 522 -17.79 33.36 53.04
CA SER A 522 -17.83 34.37 54.11
C SER A 522 -18.85 34.03 55.23
N THR A 523 -19.85 33.17 54.97
CA THR A 523 -20.83 32.69 55.90
C THR A 523 -20.29 31.66 56.91
N LEU A 524 -19.08 31.13 56.70
CA LEU A 524 -18.46 30.21 57.63
C LEU A 524 -18.14 30.91 58.95
N PRO A 525 -18.44 30.33 60.16
CA PRO A 525 -18.15 30.93 61.46
C PRO A 525 -16.66 31.22 61.62
N GLU A 526 -16.36 32.25 62.33
CA GLU A 526 -14.98 32.64 62.67
C GLU A 526 -14.32 31.54 63.51
N GLY A 527 -13.10 31.11 63.17
CA GLY A 527 -12.40 30.05 63.88
C GLY A 527 -12.84 28.60 63.47
N SER A 528 -13.72 28.43 62.46
CA SER A 528 -14.06 27.10 61.96
C SER A 528 -12.81 26.36 61.44
N PRO A 529 -12.63 25.06 61.76
CA PRO A 529 -11.53 24.29 61.15
C PRO A 529 -11.67 24.24 59.64
N PRO A 530 -10.56 24.16 58.91
CA PRO A 530 -10.62 24.05 57.44
C PRO A 530 -11.56 22.91 57.01
N GLN A 531 -12.64 23.26 56.31
CA GLN A 531 -13.52 22.29 55.72
C GLN A 531 -12.94 21.85 54.36
N ARG A 532 -13.16 20.62 53.98
CA ARG A 532 -12.76 20.09 52.63
C ARG A 532 -14.01 19.71 51.86
N THR A 533 -13.99 20.03 50.59
CA THR A 533 -14.98 19.52 49.62
C THR A 533 -14.28 18.84 48.47
N CYS A 534 -15.00 17.96 47.83
CA CYS A 534 -14.55 17.33 46.62
C CYS A 534 -15.29 17.94 45.42
N ALA A 535 -14.58 18.35 44.41
CA ALA A 535 -15.14 18.72 43.12
C ALA A 535 -14.57 17.82 42.05
N PHE A 536 -15.26 17.71 40.96
CA PHE A 536 -14.88 16.87 39.86
C PHE A 536 -14.76 17.70 38.58
N ILE A 537 -13.75 17.39 37.76
CA ILE A 537 -13.54 18.08 36.51
C ILE A 537 -13.18 17.07 35.41
N GLY A 538 -13.67 17.30 34.18
CA GLY A 538 -13.29 16.55 33.00
C GLY A 538 -13.01 17.52 31.87
N ALA A 539 -11.95 17.27 31.09
CA ALA A 539 -11.61 18.11 29.95
C ALA A 539 -11.00 17.26 28.82
N ALA A 540 -11.29 17.67 27.59
CA ALA A 540 -10.61 17.17 26.42
C ALA A 540 -9.21 17.78 26.36
N GLY A 541 -8.17 16.94 26.22
CA GLY A 541 -6.78 17.41 26.21
C GLY A 541 -6.14 17.54 27.59
N GLY A 542 -5.08 18.36 27.69
CA GLY A 542 -4.34 18.57 28.95
C GLY A 542 -5.05 19.56 29.87
N ILE A 543 -4.99 19.32 31.18
CA ILE A 543 -5.64 20.15 32.20
C ILE A 543 -4.71 20.42 33.37
N LYS A 544 -4.68 21.70 33.85
CA LYS A 544 -4.11 22.09 35.13
C LYS A 544 -5.17 22.85 35.92
N ALA A 545 -5.23 22.66 37.25
CA ALA A 545 -6.13 23.41 38.11
C ALA A 545 -5.38 23.94 39.32
N TRP A 546 -5.68 25.18 39.70
CA TRP A 546 -5.16 25.85 40.91
C TRP A 546 -6.31 26.26 41.80
N TRP A 547 -6.18 25.97 43.11
CA TRP A 547 -7.10 26.42 44.12
C TRP A 547 -6.39 27.42 45.05
N ASN A 548 -6.90 28.62 45.21
CA ASN A 548 -6.27 29.71 45.96
C ASN A 548 -4.80 29.92 45.56
N GLY A 549 -4.46 29.79 44.28
CA GLY A 549 -3.12 29.91 43.73
C GLY A 549 -2.23 28.64 43.88
N ARG A 550 -2.69 27.61 44.58
CA ARG A 550 -1.95 26.35 44.72
C ARG A 550 -2.38 25.35 43.64
N LEU A 551 -1.41 24.75 42.92
CA LEU A 551 -1.67 23.72 41.94
C LEU A 551 -2.25 22.47 42.64
N VAL A 552 -3.47 22.05 42.23
CA VAL A 552 -4.19 20.91 42.81
C VAL A 552 -4.38 19.77 41.77
N LEU A 553 -4.22 20.07 40.48
CA LEU A 553 -4.30 19.07 39.40
C LEU A 553 -3.35 19.45 38.27
N ALA A 554 -2.65 18.47 37.72
CA ALA A 554 -1.93 18.55 36.45
C ALA A 554 -1.99 17.24 35.72
N ARG A 555 -2.54 17.25 34.49
CA ARG A 555 -2.64 16.08 33.57
C ARG A 555 -2.38 16.53 32.15
N SER A 556 -1.36 15.98 31.52
CA SER A 556 -0.93 16.35 30.15
C SER A 556 -1.48 15.43 29.06
N THR A 557 -2.34 14.47 29.40
CA THR A 557 -2.86 13.46 28.48
C THR A 557 -3.87 14.05 27.50
N ARG A 558 -3.73 13.72 26.22
CA ARG A 558 -4.74 14.00 25.18
C ARG A 558 -5.84 12.95 25.28
N ARG A 559 -7.05 13.36 25.61
CA ARG A 559 -8.20 12.48 25.86
C ARG A 559 -9.51 13.21 25.60
N ASP A 560 -10.60 12.47 25.47
CA ASP A 560 -11.93 13.06 25.42
C ASP A 560 -12.39 13.49 26.82
N ALA A 561 -13.23 14.51 26.88
CA ALA A 561 -13.80 14.97 28.12
C ALA A 561 -14.90 14.00 28.61
N VAL A 562 -14.76 13.53 29.84
CA VAL A 562 -15.75 12.70 30.51
C VAL A 562 -16.15 13.40 31.83
N LEU A 563 -17.43 13.30 32.19
CA LEU A 563 -17.91 13.86 33.45
C LEU A 563 -17.20 13.16 34.63
N ASN A 564 -16.76 13.94 35.60
CA ASN A 564 -16.04 13.49 36.79
C ASN A 564 -14.73 12.72 36.54
N GLN A 565 -14.03 13.07 35.46
CA GLN A 565 -12.80 12.41 35.02
C GLN A 565 -11.65 12.52 36.03
N GLU A 566 -11.56 13.67 36.75
CA GLU A 566 -10.57 13.94 37.79
C GLU A 566 -11.26 14.48 39.03
N SER A 567 -10.79 14.08 40.22
CA SER A 567 -11.25 14.62 41.50
C SER A 567 -10.31 15.71 42.04
N LEU A 568 -10.89 16.74 42.57
CA LEU A 568 -10.18 17.88 43.20
C LEU A 568 -10.54 17.92 44.68
N GLU A 569 -9.57 17.71 45.57
CA GLU A 569 -9.75 17.99 46.98
C GLU A 569 -9.49 19.49 47.25
N LEU A 570 -10.54 20.21 47.60
CA LEU A 570 -10.53 21.64 47.74
C LEU A 570 -10.67 22.02 49.23
N PRO A 571 -9.58 22.53 49.87
CA PRO A 571 -9.70 23.10 51.24
C PRO A 571 -10.43 24.45 51.16
N ILE A 572 -11.54 24.56 51.90
CA ILE A 572 -12.37 25.76 51.97
C ILE A 572 -11.88 26.68 53.07
N GLU A 573 -11.50 27.90 52.71
CA GLU A 573 -11.11 28.96 53.61
C GLU A 573 -12.26 29.96 53.76
N ARG A 574 -12.39 30.59 54.90
CA ARG A 574 -13.39 31.68 55.09
C ARG A 574 -13.11 32.83 54.13
N GLY A 575 -14.13 33.29 53.44
CA GLY A 575 -14.04 34.36 52.45
C GLY A 575 -14.02 33.83 51.02
N ALA A 576 -13.36 34.52 50.11
CA ALA A 576 -13.33 34.16 48.69
C ALA A 576 -12.31 33.06 48.39
N ASN A 577 -12.78 31.91 47.92
CA ASN A 577 -11.95 30.85 47.39
C ASN A 577 -11.97 30.91 45.86
N ARG A 578 -10.82 30.64 45.21
CA ARG A 578 -10.61 30.87 43.78
C ARG A 578 -10.13 29.62 43.09
N LEU A 579 -10.87 29.21 42.05
CA LEU A 579 -10.49 28.14 41.16
C LEU A 579 -10.08 28.73 39.82
N LEU A 580 -8.86 28.43 39.40
CA LEU A 580 -8.34 28.68 38.05
C LEU A 580 -8.08 27.37 37.39
N VAL A 581 -8.55 27.19 36.16
CA VAL A 581 -8.34 25.99 35.37
C VAL A 581 -7.75 26.37 34.01
N LYS A 582 -6.67 25.72 33.64
CA LYS A 582 -6.06 25.77 32.30
C LYS A 582 -6.44 24.52 31.52
N VAL A 583 -6.94 24.69 30.32
CA VAL A 583 -7.21 23.59 29.40
C VAL A 583 -6.40 23.80 28.13
N THR A 584 -5.62 22.76 27.73
CA THR A 584 -4.89 22.75 26.47
C THR A 584 -5.57 21.76 25.54
N ALA A 585 -6.23 22.27 24.52
CA ALA A 585 -7.15 21.44 23.77
C ALA A 585 -7.17 21.78 22.27
N PRO A 586 -7.59 20.80 21.42
CA PRO A 586 -7.96 21.09 20.03
C PRO A 586 -9.20 22.00 19.98
N ALA A 587 -9.52 22.47 18.78
CA ALA A 587 -10.73 23.25 18.56
C ALA A 587 -11.97 22.53 19.10
N ASP A 588 -12.94 23.28 19.64
CA ASP A 588 -14.23 22.78 20.13
C ASP A 588 -14.18 21.76 21.29
N ALA A 589 -13.15 21.82 22.13
CA ALA A 589 -13.02 20.93 23.28
C ALA A 589 -14.15 21.08 24.29
N LEU A 590 -14.56 19.94 24.85
CA LEU A 590 -15.52 19.90 25.95
C LEU A 590 -14.82 19.99 27.32
N VAL A 591 -15.48 20.64 28.28
CA VAL A 591 -15.12 20.62 29.71
C VAL A 591 -16.36 20.37 30.55
N TYR A 592 -16.18 19.67 31.66
CA TYR A 592 -17.21 19.43 32.68
C TYR A 592 -16.67 19.89 34.03
N PHE A 593 -17.55 20.36 34.89
CA PHE A 593 -17.27 20.64 36.30
C PHE A 593 -18.49 20.21 37.13
N SER A 594 -18.28 19.56 38.26
CA SER A 594 -19.36 19.11 39.13
C SER A 594 -18.92 19.03 40.60
N PHE A 595 -19.86 19.22 41.51
CA PHE A 595 -19.74 18.79 42.90
C PHE A 595 -20.49 17.50 43.19
N ASP A 596 -21.14 16.93 42.17
CA ASP A 596 -21.95 15.73 42.29
C ASP A 596 -21.09 14.48 42.07
N GLU A 597 -20.85 13.74 43.14
CA GLU A 597 -20.10 12.48 43.10
C GLU A 597 -20.85 11.40 42.30
N GLU A 598 -22.20 11.46 42.28
CA GLU A 598 -23.03 10.48 41.57
C GLU A 598 -22.81 10.52 40.05
N ALA A 599 -22.55 11.71 39.54
CA ALA A 599 -22.43 11.89 38.08
C ALA A 599 -21.24 11.14 37.45
N GLY A 600 -20.28 10.65 38.25
CA GLY A 600 -19.12 9.88 37.80
C GLY A 600 -19.03 8.43 38.35
N ASP A 601 -19.80 8.10 39.38
CA ASP A 601 -19.80 6.76 39.96
C ASP A 601 -21.12 6.03 39.64
N ALA A 602 -21.11 5.21 38.55
CA ALA A 602 -22.27 4.46 38.12
C ALA A 602 -22.77 3.48 39.19
N ARG A 603 -21.89 2.96 40.05
CA ARG A 603 -22.24 2.05 41.14
C ARG A 603 -22.94 2.78 42.30
N LEU A 604 -22.42 3.96 42.70
CA LEU A 604 -23.03 4.83 43.67
C LEU A 604 -24.44 5.27 43.21
N LYS A 605 -24.55 5.66 41.93
CA LYS A 605 -25.82 6.05 41.33
C LYS A 605 -26.83 4.89 41.37
N ALA A 606 -26.42 3.70 40.91
CA ALA A 606 -27.27 2.50 40.94
C ALA A 606 -27.72 2.14 42.37
N ALA A 607 -26.80 2.20 43.35
CA ALA A 607 -27.09 1.93 44.74
C ALA A 607 -28.07 2.97 45.34
N ARG A 608 -27.89 4.26 45.03
CA ARG A 608 -28.81 5.32 45.48
C ARG A 608 -30.19 5.20 44.82
N ASP A 609 -30.26 4.89 43.55
CA ASP A 609 -31.50 4.66 42.84
C ASP A 609 -32.25 3.45 43.43
N ALA A 610 -31.54 2.38 43.76
CA ALA A 610 -32.08 1.24 44.45
C ALA A 610 -32.55 1.56 45.91
N ALA A 611 -31.79 2.40 46.63
CA ALA A 611 -32.11 2.85 48.00
C ALA A 611 -33.37 3.74 48.01
N ARG A 612 -33.57 4.60 47.03
CA ARG A 612 -34.74 5.50 46.90
C ARG A 612 -36.03 4.74 46.60
N ARG A 613 -35.94 3.51 46.05
CA ARG A 613 -37.15 2.67 45.85
C ARG A 613 -37.67 2.20 47.19
N PRO A 614 -38.98 2.25 47.41
CA PRO A 614 -39.60 1.71 48.62
C PRO A 614 -39.20 0.20 48.80
N PRO A 615 -38.95 -0.27 50.00
CA PRO A 615 -38.50 -1.65 50.24
C PRO A 615 -39.37 -2.74 49.55
N LYS A 616 -40.70 -2.53 49.47
CA LYS A 616 -41.66 -3.41 48.84
C LYS A 616 -41.54 -3.47 47.30
N ASP A 617 -40.96 -2.45 46.71
CA ASP A 617 -40.87 -2.25 45.24
C ASP A 617 -39.43 -2.53 44.72
N ARG A 618 -38.48 -2.90 45.60
CA ARG A 618 -37.12 -3.28 45.22
C ARG A 618 -37.10 -4.64 44.56
N THR A 619 -36.44 -4.71 43.42
CA THR A 619 -36.17 -5.96 42.72
C THR A 619 -35.07 -6.77 43.44
N PRO A 620 -34.93 -8.08 43.15
CA PRO A 620 -33.78 -8.85 43.65
C PRO A 620 -32.43 -8.32 43.17
N GLU A 621 -32.41 -7.59 42.06
CA GLU A 621 -31.22 -6.89 41.53
C GLU A 621 -30.88 -5.66 42.35
N ASP A 622 -31.90 -4.83 42.68
CA ASP A 622 -31.74 -3.70 43.59
C ASP A 622 -31.21 -4.12 44.96
N GLN A 623 -31.73 -5.20 45.48
CA GLN A 623 -31.31 -5.72 46.77
C GLN A 623 -29.82 -6.18 46.72
N ARG A 624 -29.44 -6.91 45.66
CA ARG A 624 -28.04 -7.29 45.45
C ARG A 624 -27.12 -6.10 45.28
N CYS A 625 -27.52 -5.11 44.47
CA CYS A 625 -26.78 -3.86 44.29
C CYS A 625 -26.49 -3.17 45.64
N LEU A 626 -27.51 -3.05 46.48
CA LEU A 626 -27.39 -2.43 47.82
C LEU A 626 -26.46 -3.25 48.71
N GLU A 627 -26.62 -4.58 48.75
CA GLU A 627 -25.78 -5.47 49.57
C GLU A 627 -24.31 -5.39 49.15
N THR A 628 -24.03 -5.47 47.87
CA THR A 628 -22.67 -5.36 47.32
C THR A 628 -22.06 -4.00 47.63
N PHE A 629 -22.78 -2.91 47.35
CA PHE A 629 -22.32 -1.58 47.64
C PHE A 629 -22.13 -1.29 49.15
N PHE A 630 -23.00 -1.90 50.01
CA PHE A 630 -22.82 -1.82 51.45
C PHE A 630 -21.52 -2.47 51.90
N VAL A 631 -21.24 -3.71 51.42
CA VAL A 631 -20.03 -4.43 51.77
C VAL A 631 -18.79 -3.69 51.30
N GLU A 632 -18.77 -3.22 50.06
CA GLU A 632 -17.66 -2.42 49.50
C GLU A 632 -17.36 -1.15 50.34
N ARG A 633 -18.39 -0.53 50.91
CA ARG A 633 -18.21 0.71 51.71
C ARG A 633 -17.91 0.42 53.18
N THR A 634 -18.34 -0.69 53.72
CA THR A 634 -18.22 -0.98 55.17
C THR A 634 -17.11 -1.97 55.51
N VAL A 635 -16.73 -2.84 54.57
CA VAL A 635 -15.66 -3.84 54.77
C VAL A 635 -14.37 -3.30 54.13
N PRO A 636 -13.31 -3.02 54.94
CA PRO A 636 -12.07 -2.45 54.40
C PRO A 636 -11.44 -3.29 53.28
N GLU A 637 -11.42 -4.62 53.42
CA GLU A 637 -10.87 -5.53 52.41
C GLU A 637 -11.66 -5.48 51.10
N ALA A 638 -13.01 -5.44 51.18
CA ALA A 638 -13.83 -5.32 49.97
C ALA A 638 -13.60 -3.97 49.26
N ARG A 639 -13.44 -2.89 50.04
CA ARG A 639 -13.11 -1.54 49.49
C ARG A 639 -11.78 -1.53 48.77
N GLU A 640 -10.76 -2.14 49.35
CA GLU A 640 -9.43 -2.23 48.76
C GLU A 640 -9.43 -3.04 47.46
N LEU A 641 -10.09 -4.21 47.47
CA LEU A 641 -10.24 -5.04 46.28
C LEU A 641 -11.07 -4.39 45.18
N ALA A 642 -12.14 -3.66 45.51
CA ALA A 642 -12.93 -2.91 44.52
C ALA A 642 -12.10 -1.78 43.89
N ARG A 643 -11.25 -1.10 44.68
CA ARG A 643 -10.33 -0.10 44.17
C ARG A 643 -9.26 -0.72 43.23
N GLU A 644 -8.64 -1.82 43.67
CA GLU A 644 -7.67 -2.57 42.86
C GLU A 644 -8.29 -3.05 41.55
N LEU A 645 -9.53 -3.55 41.58
CA LEU A 645 -10.26 -3.94 40.37
C LEU A 645 -10.49 -2.77 39.42
N ALA A 646 -10.91 -1.61 39.94
CA ALA A 646 -11.10 -0.40 39.13
C ALA A 646 -9.78 0.12 38.51
N ASP A 647 -8.68 0.02 39.23
CA ASP A 647 -7.35 0.39 38.72
C ASP A 647 -6.90 -0.55 37.58
N ILE A 648 -7.18 -1.86 37.71
CA ILE A 648 -6.90 -2.86 36.66
C ILE A 648 -7.78 -2.59 35.42
N GLU A 649 -9.08 -2.34 35.60
CA GLU A 649 -10.01 -2.02 34.51
C GLU A 649 -9.60 -0.73 33.78
N ALA A 650 -9.19 0.29 34.53
CA ALA A 650 -8.67 1.53 33.95
C ALA A 650 -7.35 1.31 33.20
N ALA A 651 -6.47 0.44 33.71
CA ALA A 651 -5.24 0.08 33.02
C ALA A 651 -5.54 -0.71 31.74
N HIS A 652 -6.44 -1.69 31.80
CA HIS A 652 -6.89 -2.46 30.64
C HIS A 652 -7.49 -1.53 29.56
N ALA A 653 -8.41 -0.63 29.96
CA ALA A 653 -9.02 0.31 29.03
C ALA A 653 -7.99 1.26 28.37
N ARG A 654 -6.94 1.66 29.11
CA ARG A 654 -5.85 2.49 28.53
C ARG A 654 -5.04 1.73 27.50
N VAL A 655 -4.64 0.50 27.79
CA VAL A 655 -3.91 -0.35 26.82
C VAL A 655 -4.78 -0.60 25.60
N ASP A 656 -6.02 -1.04 25.78
CA ASP A 656 -6.96 -1.33 24.71
C ASP A 656 -7.26 -0.12 23.82
N ALA A 657 -7.37 1.08 24.41
CA ALA A 657 -7.57 2.32 23.64
C ALA A 657 -6.33 2.77 22.85
N ALA A 658 -5.14 2.36 23.30
CA ALA A 658 -3.88 2.68 22.63
C ALA A 658 -3.57 1.76 21.44
N ILE A 659 -4.25 0.60 21.35
CA ILE A 659 -4.03 -0.37 20.26
C ILE A 659 -4.42 0.25 18.93
N PRO A 660 -3.51 0.25 17.94
CA PRO A 660 -3.81 0.76 16.61
C PRO A 660 -4.94 -0.02 15.95
N THR A 661 -5.78 0.68 15.21
CA THR A 661 -6.84 0.09 14.39
C THR A 661 -6.45 0.11 12.93
N ILE A 662 -6.97 -0.84 12.16
CA ILE A 662 -6.88 -0.85 10.71
C ILE A 662 -8.25 -1.09 10.08
N ARG A 663 -8.54 -0.36 9.01
CA ARG A 663 -9.75 -0.56 8.20
C ARG A 663 -9.62 -1.86 7.40
N VAL A 664 -10.65 -2.70 7.44
CA VAL A 664 -10.70 -4.00 6.76
C VAL A 664 -11.96 -4.10 5.90
N MET A 665 -12.06 -5.15 5.09
CA MET A 665 -13.31 -5.51 4.41
C MET A 665 -14.14 -6.41 5.34
N GLU A 666 -15.44 -6.18 5.32
CA GLU A 666 -16.45 -7.03 5.95
C GLU A 666 -17.79 -6.71 5.29
N ASP A 667 -18.51 -7.70 4.81
CA ASP A 667 -19.79 -7.46 4.15
C ASP A 667 -20.88 -7.21 5.20
N ALA A 668 -21.80 -6.28 4.91
CA ALA A 668 -22.97 -6.03 5.74
C ALA A 668 -23.86 -7.29 5.79
N PRO A 669 -24.52 -7.57 6.94
CA PRO A 669 -25.40 -8.73 7.05
C PRO A 669 -26.56 -8.68 6.05
N ASP A 670 -27.08 -7.51 5.80
CA ASP A 670 -28.15 -7.27 4.84
C ASP A 670 -27.56 -6.70 3.55
N ARG A 671 -27.73 -7.41 2.43
CA ARG A 671 -27.23 -6.97 1.13
C ARG A 671 -27.97 -5.75 0.63
N ARG A 672 -27.22 -4.76 0.17
CA ARG A 672 -27.77 -3.59 -0.54
C ARG A 672 -28.20 -3.98 -1.96
N PRO A 673 -29.36 -3.52 -2.44
CA PRO A 673 -29.72 -3.68 -3.84
C PRO A 673 -28.74 -2.91 -4.73
N THR A 674 -28.31 -3.53 -5.81
CA THR A 674 -27.37 -2.93 -6.77
C THR A 674 -28.06 -2.72 -8.12
N PHE A 675 -27.82 -1.55 -8.71
CA PHE A 675 -28.40 -1.14 -9.98
C PHE A 675 -27.31 -0.68 -10.96
N ILE A 676 -27.61 -0.76 -12.24
CA ILE A 676 -26.82 -0.08 -13.26
C ILE A 676 -27.00 1.43 -13.06
N LEU A 677 -25.91 2.17 -12.83
CA LEU A 677 -25.96 3.63 -12.79
C LEU A 677 -25.93 4.16 -14.23
N LEU A 678 -27.04 4.77 -14.66
CA LEU A 678 -27.15 5.26 -16.03
C LEU A 678 -26.16 6.38 -16.29
N ARG A 679 -25.22 6.18 -17.23
CA ARG A 679 -24.09 7.09 -17.52
C ARG A 679 -23.14 7.32 -16.33
N GLY A 680 -23.09 6.40 -15.38
CA GLY A 680 -22.30 6.56 -14.16
C GLY A 680 -22.91 7.51 -13.11
N ASP A 681 -24.12 8.03 -13.31
CA ASP A 681 -24.78 8.92 -12.35
C ASP A 681 -25.44 8.11 -11.23
N TYR A 682 -24.92 8.24 -10.01
CA TYR A 682 -25.38 7.52 -8.81
C TYR A 682 -26.86 7.74 -8.47
N ARG A 683 -27.47 8.85 -8.93
CA ARG A 683 -28.88 9.16 -8.74
C ARG A 683 -29.81 8.52 -9.79
N SER A 684 -29.25 8.02 -10.87
CA SER A 684 -29.99 7.53 -12.04
C SER A 684 -29.89 6.02 -12.16
N HIS A 685 -30.82 5.29 -11.52
CA HIS A 685 -30.84 3.83 -11.48
C HIS A 685 -31.50 3.24 -12.73
N GLY A 686 -30.85 2.25 -13.33
CA GLY A 686 -31.38 1.39 -14.38
C GLY A 686 -31.78 0.02 -13.82
N ASP A 687 -31.55 -1.04 -14.58
CA ASP A 687 -31.85 -2.42 -14.18
C ASP A 687 -31.10 -2.83 -12.91
N GLY A 688 -31.78 -3.61 -12.06
CA GLY A 688 -31.12 -4.31 -10.96
C GLY A 688 -30.12 -5.36 -11.47
N VAL A 689 -29.02 -5.51 -10.76
CA VAL A 689 -28.00 -6.50 -11.04
C VAL A 689 -27.58 -7.24 -9.76
N ILE A 690 -27.02 -8.42 -9.92
CA ILE A 690 -26.37 -9.20 -8.86
C ILE A 690 -24.94 -9.50 -9.27
N ALA A 691 -24.08 -9.82 -8.30
CA ALA A 691 -22.67 -10.11 -8.51
C ALA A 691 -22.44 -11.13 -9.61
N GLY A 692 -21.47 -10.86 -10.46
CA GLY A 692 -21.09 -11.69 -11.59
C GLY A 692 -19.77 -11.23 -12.19
N VAL A 693 -19.24 -12.02 -13.15
CA VAL A 693 -17.96 -11.73 -13.83
C VAL A 693 -18.19 -11.61 -15.34
N PRO A 694 -17.32 -10.92 -16.09
CA PRO A 694 -17.45 -10.80 -17.53
C PRO A 694 -17.43 -12.16 -18.23
N HIS A 695 -18.47 -12.47 -19.03
CA HIS A 695 -18.61 -13.74 -19.70
C HIS A 695 -17.52 -14.02 -20.75
N ALA A 696 -16.92 -12.96 -21.28
CA ALA A 696 -15.85 -13.07 -22.25
C ALA A 696 -14.50 -13.52 -21.65
N ILE A 697 -14.39 -13.55 -20.32
CA ILE A 697 -13.18 -13.95 -19.61
C ILE A 697 -13.45 -15.27 -18.88
N PRO A 698 -12.93 -16.41 -19.39
CA PRO A 698 -13.14 -17.70 -18.74
C PRO A 698 -12.40 -17.80 -17.38
N PRO A 699 -12.83 -18.72 -16.50
CA PRO A 699 -14.03 -19.55 -16.63
C PRO A 699 -15.29 -18.82 -16.23
N ALA A 700 -16.46 -19.32 -16.63
CA ALA A 700 -17.72 -18.89 -16.01
C ALA A 700 -17.74 -19.34 -14.53
N ILE A 701 -18.32 -18.55 -13.65
CA ILE A 701 -18.57 -18.96 -12.26
C ILE A 701 -19.84 -19.83 -12.26
N GLU A 702 -19.69 -21.08 -11.83
CA GLU A 702 -20.81 -22.01 -11.67
C GLU A 702 -21.33 -21.96 -10.22
N GLY A 703 -22.64 -21.94 -10.02
CA GLY A 703 -23.26 -22.03 -8.70
C GLY A 703 -24.64 -21.34 -8.65
N ALA A 704 -25.53 -21.89 -7.81
CA ALA A 704 -26.84 -21.30 -7.52
C ALA A 704 -26.76 -20.53 -6.20
N GLY A 705 -26.79 -19.20 -6.26
CA GLY A 705 -26.84 -18.34 -5.09
C GLY A 705 -26.11 -17.00 -5.31
N PRO A 706 -26.25 -16.06 -4.37
CA PRO A 706 -25.57 -14.78 -4.46
C PRO A 706 -24.07 -14.99 -4.31
N LEU A 707 -23.31 -14.52 -5.31
CA LEU A 707 -21.85 -14.53 -5.27
C LEU A 707 -21.32 -13.48 -4.29
N ASN A 708 -20.17 -13.74 -3.69
CA ASN A 708 -19.46 -12.83 -2.79
C ASN A 708 -18.00 -12.63 -3.23
N ARG A 709 -17.24 -11.80 -2.50
CA ARG A 709 -15.84 -11.51 -2.81
C ARG A 709 -14.94 -12.76 -2.86
N LEU A 710 -15.25 -13.81 -2.09
CA LEU A 710 -14.51 -15.07 -2.13
C LEU A 710 -14.73 -15.80 -3.48
N ALA A 711 -15.93 -15.74 -4.04
CA ALA A 711 -16.19 -16.29 -5.37
C ALA A 711 -15.40 -15.53 -6.46
N LEU A 712 -15.34 -14.19 -6.37
CA LEU A 712 -14.52 -13.37 -7.27
C LEU A 712 -13.02 -13.72 -7.13
N ALA A 713 -12.51 -13.83 -5.91
CA ALA A 713 -11.13 -14.17 -5.66
C ALA A 713 -10.74 -15.55 -6.22
N ARG A 714 -11.59 -16.53 -6.05
CA ARG A 714 -11.40 -17.88 -6.62
C ARG A 714 -11.46 -17.90 -8.15
N TRP A 715 -12.34 -17.09 -8.73
CA TRP A 715 -12.39 -16.92 -10.18
C TRP A 715 -11.09 -16.31 -10.73
N LEU A 716 -10.54 -15.30 -10.07
CA LEU A 716 -9.27 -14.69 -10.47
C LEU A 716 -8.10 -15.68 -10.38
N THR A 717 -8.13 -16.61 -9.45
CA THR A 717 -7.04 -17.59 -9.21
C THR A 717 -7.30 -18.95 -9.83
N ASP A 718 -8.40 -19.13 -10.58
CA ASP A 718 -8.69 -20.36 -11.31
C ASP A 718 -7.61 -20.63 -12.36
N ALA A 719 -7.24 -21.90 -12.53
CA ALA A 719 -6.21 -22.31 -13.48
C ALA A 719 -6.56 -21.99 -14.94
N ARG A 720 -7.84 -21.84 -15.27
CA ARG A 720 -8.34 -21.50 -16.61
C ARG A 720 -8.38 -19.99 -16.86
N GLN A 721 -8.19 -19.19 -15.84
CA GLN A 721 -8.21 -17.72 -15.93
C GLN A 721 -7.03 -17.23 -16.79
N PRO A 722 -7.28 -16.51 -17.91
CA PRO A 722 -6.25 -16.26 -18.91
C PRO A 722 -5.27 -15.14 -18.54
N LEU A 723 -5.65 -14.22 -17.65
CA LEU A 723 -4.94 -12.93 -17.47
C LEU A 723 -4.05 -12.91 -16.24
N VAL A 724 -4.53 -13.36 -15.09
CA VAL A 724 -3.86 -13.10 -13.79
C VAL A 724 -2.40 -13.55 -13.76
N SER A 725 -2.11 -14.76 -14.24
CA SER A 725 -0.72 -15.24 -14.27
C SER A 725 0.14 -14.46 -15.27
N ARG A 726 -0.39 -14.13 -16.45
CA ARG A 726 0.32 -13.31 -17.46
C ARG A 726 0.61 -11.90 -16.93
N VAL A 727 -0.37 -11.26 -16.28
CA VAL A 727 -0.23 -9.93 -15.72
C VAL A 727 0.81 -9.93 -14.60
N ALA A 728 0.79 -10.93 -13.72
CA ALA A 728 1.76 -11.05 -12.63
C ALA A 728 3.18 -11.22 -13.16
N VAL A 729 3.43 -12.20 -14.04
CA VAL A 729 4.78 -12.44 -14.57
C VAL A 729 5.28 -11.28 -15.42
N ASN A 730 4.40 -10.59 -16.14
CA ASN A 730 4.77 -9.40 -16.90
C ASN A 730 5.24 -8.25 -15.99
N ARG A 731 4.68 -8.10 -14.79
CA ARG A 731 5.14 -7.10 -13.81
C ARG A 731 6.49 -7.47 -13.20
N TYR A 732 6.71 -8.72 -12.84
CA TYR A 732 8.02 -9.18 -12.35
C TYR A 732 9.09 -9.02 -13.44
N TRP A 733 8.73 -9.30 -14.67
CA TRP A 733 9.58 -9.01 -15.83
C TRP A 733 9.88 -7.52 -15.97
N GLN A 734 8.85 -6.66 -15.91
CA GLN A 734 9.01 -5.19 -15.97
C GLN A 734 9.92 -4.67 -14.85
N MET A 735 9.80 -5.18 -13.64
CA MET A 735 10.66 -4.80 -12.52
C MET A 735 12.13 -5.08 -12.82
N CYS A 736 12.43 -6.23 -13.42
CA CYS A 736 13.80 -6.63 -13.77
C CYS A 736 14.34 -5.91 -15.01
N PHE A 737 13.53 -5.74 -16.05
CA PHE A 737 13.95 -5.24 -17.36
C PHE A 737 13.54 -3.78 -17.65
N GLY A 738 12.73 -3.14 -16.79
CA GLY A 738 12.22 -1.78 -16.96
C GLY A 738 11.05 -1.67 -17.95
N ARG A 739 10.80 -2.72 -18.71
CA ARG A 739 9.70 -2.87 -19.65
C ARG A 739 9.12 -4.28 -19.54
N GLY A 740 7.80 -4.40 -19.55
CA GLY A 740 7.12 -5.70 -19.63
C GLY A 740 7.26 -6.33 -21.00
N LEU A 741 7.06 -7.64 -21.11
CA LEU A 741 6.87 -8.33 -22.38
C LEU A 741 5.67 -7.74 -23.12
N VAL A 742 4.62 -7.39 -22.38
CA VAL A 742 3.55 -6.48 -22.81
C VAL A 742 3.90 -5.10 -22.27
N LYS A 743 4.16 -4.13 -23.15
CA LYS A 743 4.60 -2.79 -22.77
C LYS A 743 3.52 -2.02 -21.98
N THR A 744 2.27 -2.20 -22.38
CA THR A 744 1.10 -1.62 -21.73
C THR A 744 0.66 -2.48 -20.54
N SER A 745 1.46 -2.51 -19.47
CA SER A 745 1.27 -3.42 -18.34
C SER A 745 -0.06 -3.26 -17.59
N GLY A 746 -0.78 -2.15 -17.78
CA GLY A 746 -2.12 -1.90 -17.26
C GLY A 746 -3.26 -2.17 -18.25
N ASP A 747 -2.91 -2.52 -19.50
CA ASP A 747 -3.88 -2.80 -20.56
C ASP A 747 -3.41 -3.94 -21.46
N PHE A 748 -3.94 -5.12 -21.21
CA PHE A 748 -3.79 -6.34 -22.00
C PHE A 748 -4.97 -6.53 -22.97
N GLY A 749 -5.92 -5.58 -22.94
CA GLY A 749 -7.09 -5.58 -23.81
C GLY A 749 -6.79 -5.21 -25.26
N ALA A 750 -7.86 -4.98 -26.01
CA ALA A 750 -7.79 -4.75 -27.44
C ALA A 750 -7.05 -3.47 -27.86
N GLN A 751 -6.80 -2.55 -26.95
CA GLN A 751 -6.01 -1.32 -27.19
C GLN A 751 -4.57 -1.42 -26.63
N GLY A 752 -4.27 -2.45 -25.87
CA GLY A 752 -2.93 -2.73 -25.38
C GLY A 752 -1.97 -3.22 -26.45
N ASP A 753 -0.68 -3.15 -26.16
CA ASP A 753 0.36 -3.69 -27.04
C ASP A 753 0.36 -5.22 -27.03
N ALA A 754 0.63 -5.81 -28.17
CA ALA A 754 0.90 -7.24 -28.21
C ALA A 754 2.23 -7.57 -27.49
N PRO A 755 2.35 -8.76 -26.91
CA PRO A 755 3.58 -9.16 -26.26
C PRO A 755 4.74 -9.25 -27.26
N SER A 756 5.92 -8.76 -26.86
CA SER A 756 7.14 -8.84 -27.68
C SER A 756 7.58 -10.29 -27.92
N HIS A 757 7.36 -11.14 -26.92
CA HIS A 757 7.67 -12.58 -26.94
C HIS A 757 6.44 -13.35 -26.42
N PRO A 758 5.44 -13.61 -27.28
CA PRO A 758 4.16 -14.20 -26.84
C PRO A 758 4.34 -15.59 -26.21
N ASP A 759 5.12 -16.46 -26.84
CA ASP A 759 5.36 -17.81 -26.32
C ASP A 759 6.11 -17.77 -24.97
N LEU A 760 7.06 -16.86 -24.79
CA LEU A 760 7.75 -16.67 -23.51
C LEU A 760 6.76 -16.21 -22.42
N LEU A 761 5.87 -15.27 -22.75
CA LEU A 761 4.86 -14.79 -21.80
C LEU A 761 3.94 -15.93 -21.34
N ASP A 762 3.45 -16.74 -22.28
CA ASP A 762 2.58 -17.87 -21.98
C ASP A 762 3.33 -18.95 -21.20
N TRP A 763 4.57 -19.24 -21.59
CA TRP A 763 5.42 -20.18 -20.87
C TRP A 763 5.64 -19.75 -19.42
N LEU A 764 6.01 -18.48 -19.18
CA LEU A 764 6.21 -17.93 -17.84
C LEU A 764 4.91 -17.95 -17.03
N ALA A 765 3.77 -17.63 -17.65
CA ALA A 765 2.48 -17.62 -16.97
C ALA A 765 2.06 -19.03 -16.51
N VAL A 766 2.30 -20.05 -17.34
CA VAL A 766 2.05 -21.45 -16.99
C VAL A 766 3.05 -21.93 -15.94
N GLU A 767 4.34 -21.62 -16.12
CA GLU A 767 5.41 -21.98 -15.18
C GLU A 767 5.13 -21.40 -13.77
N PHE A 768 4.70 -20.15 -13.69
CA PHE A 768 4.34 -19.50 -12.43
C PHE A 768 3.18 -20.21 -11.73
N ARG A 769 2.13 -20.50 -12.47
CA ARG A 769 0.93 -21.20 -11.98
C ARG A 769 1.23 -22.64 -11.54
N GLU A 770 1.86 -23.44 -12.43
CA GLU A 770 2.20 -24.84 -12.15
C GLU A 770 3.31 -24.99 -11.12
N GLY A 771 4.19 -23.99 -10.99
CA GLY A 771 5.21 -23.88 -9.96
C GLY A 771 4.69 -23.43 -8.58
N GLY A 772 3.37 -23.52 -8.34
CA GLY A 772 2.75 -23.20 -7.05
C GLY A 772 2.65 -21.72 -6.76
N TRP A 773 2.59 -20.88 -7.80
CA TRP A 773 2.47 -19.41 -7.68
C TRP A 773 3.59 -18.75 -6.86
N SER A 774 4.78 -19.38 -6.77
CA SER A 774 5.93 -18.88 -6.03
C SER A 774 6.57 -17.69 -6.74
N VAL A 775 6.55 -16.53 -6.09
CA VAL A 775 7.19 -15.30 -6.60
C VAL A 775 8.70 -15.42 -6.59
N LYS A 776 9.27 -16.05 -5.55
CA LYS A 776 10.70 -16.27 -5.47
C LYS A 776 11.19 -17.20 -6.58
N SER A 777 10.43 -18.24 -6.91
CA SER A 777 10.77 -19.18 -7.98
C SER A 777 10.84 -18.50 -9.35
N ILE A 778 9.82 -17.71 -9.71
CA ILE A 778 9.80 -17.03 -11.00
C ILE A 778 10.89 -15.96 -11.11
N LEU A 779 11.14 -15.19 -10.05
CA LEU A 779 12.23 -14.20 -10.02
C LEU A 779 13.61 -14.86 -10.08
N ARG A 780 13.82 -15.97 -9.37
CA ARG A 780 15.04 -16.78 -9.48
C ARG A 780 15.30 -17.15 -10.95
N LYS A 781 14.29 -17.70 -11.62
CA LYS A 781 14.39 -18.08 -13.02
C LYS A 781 14.73 -16.90 -13.93
N ILE A 782 14.13 -15.75 -13.71
CA ILE A 782 14.41 -14.52 -14.47
C ILE A 782 15.85 -14.05 -14.26
N VAL A 783 16.29 -13.88 -13.00
CA VAL A 783 17.59 -13.27 -12.72
C VAL A 783 18.79 -14.20 -12.98
N THR A 784 18.56 -15.53 -13.01
CA THR A 784 19.62 -16.49 -13.36
C THR A 784 19.74 -16.78 -14.85
N SER A 785 18.80 -16.25 -15.69
CA SER A 785 18.84 -16.42 -17.16
C SER A 785 20.06 -15.72 -17.76
N ALA A 786 20.58 -16.26 -18.86
CA ALA A 786 21.61 -15.60 -19.66
C ALA A 786 21.12 -14.24 -20.17
N THR A 787 19.85 -14.13 -20.49
CA THR A 787 19.16 -12.90 -20.91
C THR A 787 19.30 -11.78 -19.90
N TYR A 788 19.10 -12.03 -18.59
CA TYR A 788 19.26 -11.06 -17.53
C TYR A 788 20.74 -10.73 -17.26
N ARG A 789 21.60 -11.73 -17.37
CA ARG A 789 23.03 -11.61 -17.05
C ARG A 789 23.82 -10.85 -18.12
N GLN A 790 23.25 -10.54 -19.26
CA GLN A 790 23.92 -9.75 -20.31
C GLN A 790 24.43 -8.42 -19.81
N SER A 791 25.52 -7.93 -20.42
CA SER A 791 25.95 -6.56 -20.28
C SER A 791 24.89 -5.58 -20.78
N SER A 792 24.69 -4.47 -20.07
CA SER A 792 23.82 -3.37 -20.51
C SER A 792 24.45 -2.47 -21.58
N SER A 793 25.71 -2.67 -21.88
CA SER A 793 26.41 -1.92 -22.94
C SER A 793 25.86 -2.30 -24.31
N ALA A 794 25.65 -1.31 -25.15
CA ALA A 794 25.15 -1.49 -26.52
C ALA A 794 26.11 -0.83 -27.53
N THR A 795 26.29 -1.44 -28.71
CA THR A 795 26.85 -0.77 -29.86
C THR A 795 25.90 0.31 -30.33
N SER A 796 26.43 1.35 -31.00
CA SER A 796 25.58 2.41 -31.60
C SER A 796 24.57 1.84 -32.60
N GLU A 797 24.97 0.80 -33.35
CA GLU A 797 24.09 0.12 -34.32
C GLU A 797 22.93 -0.62 -33.59
N LEU A 798 23.21 -1.38 -32.55
CA LEU A 798 22.19 -2.08 -31.77
C LEU A 798 21.25 -1.09 -31.11
N PHE A 799 21.78 0.02 -30.57
CA PHE A 799 20.97 1.07 -29.96
C PHE A 799 20.03 1.75 -30.96
N GLN A 800 20.50 2.00 -32.19
CA GLN A 800 19.65 2.58 -33.24
C GLN A 800 18.58 1.59 -33.72
N ARG A 801 18.91 0.30 -33.82
CA ARG A 801 17.99 -0.76 -34.25
C ARG A 801 16.92 -1.07 -33.24
N ASP A 802 17.30 -1.15 -31.96
CA ASP A 802 16.41 -1.52 -30.86
C ASP A 802 16.68 -0.62 -29.63
N PRO A 803 16.26 0.67 -29.70
CA PRO A 803 16.50 1.61 -28.60
C PRO A 803 15.84 1.20 -27.29
N GLU A 804 14.66 0.59 -27.34
CA GLU A 804 13.89 0.14 -26.16
C GLU A 804 14.27 -1.27 -25.66
N ASN A 805 15.26 -1.93 -26.28
CA ASN A 805 15.65 -3.30 -25.96
C ASN A 805 14.49 -4.31 -26.01
N VAL A 806 13.64 -4.18 -27.03
CA VAL A 806 12.48 -5.07 -27.25
C VAL A 806 12.92 -6.49 -27.55
N LEU A 807 14.05 -6.64 -28.25
CA LEU A 807 14.63 -7.92 -28.63
C LEU A 807 15.39 -8.60 -27.49
N LEU A 808 15.62 -7.90 -26.37
CA LEU A 808 16.39 -8.41 -25.21
C LEU A 808 17.83 -8.81 -25.56
N ALA A 809 18.44 -8.09 -26.49
CA ALA A 809 19.80 -8.35 -26.97
C ALA A 809 20.88 -7.82 -26.03
N ARG A 810 20.51 -7.13 -24.96
CA ARG A 810 21.40 -6.60 -23.91
C ARG A 810 20.71 -6.63 -22.54
N GLY A 811 21.50 -6.51 -21.49
CA GLY A 811 21.00 -6.36 -20.13
C GLY A 811 20.21 -5.07 -19.90
N PRO A 812 19.37 -5.01 -18.88
CA PRO A 812 18.57 -3.84 -18.57
C PRO A 812 19.42 -2.66 -18.07
N ARG A 813 19.02 -1.43 -18.43
CA ARG A 813 19.59 -0.20 -17.86
C ARG A 813 18.50 0.86 -17.76
N PHE A 814 18.18 1.28 -16.54
CA PHE A 814 17.23 2.35 -16.28
C PHE A 814 17.44 2.96 -14.89
N ARG A 815 16.89 4.15 -14.65
CA ARG A 815 17.00 4.89 -13.40
C ARG A 815 16.27 4.15 -12.26
N LEU A 816 16.84 4.19 -11.06
CA LEU A 816 16.23 3.69 -9.83
C LEU A 816 14.96 4.48 -9.48
N SER A 817 14.01 3.85 -8.79
CA SER A 817 12.85 4.54 -8.25
C SER A 817 13.23 5.53 -7.13
N ALA A 818 12.36 6.45 -6.81
CA ALA A 818 12.58 7.50 -5.83
C ALA A 818 13.08 6.96 -4.48
N GLU A 819 12.44 5.92 -3.97
CA GLU A 819 12.80 5.28 -2.71
C GLU A 819 14.17 4.62 -2.78
N LEU A 820 14.48 3.96 -3.91
CA LEU A 820 15.76 3.30 -4.09
C LEU A 820 16.91 4.30 -4.25
N VAL A 821 16.68 5.48 -4.83
CA VAL A 821 17.70 6.55 -4.92
C VAL A 821 18.13 6.98 -3.52
N ARG A 822 17.16 7.25 -2.62
CA ARG A 822 17.46 7.62 -1.24
C ARG A 822 18.08 6.46 -0.47
N ASP A 823 17.51 5.28 -0.53
CA ASP A 823 18.02 4.09 0.17
C ASP A 823 19.43 3.72 -0.28
N ASN A 824 19.73 3.85 -1.58
CA ASN A 824 21.07 3.61 -2.14
C ASN A 824 22.09 4.61 -1.57
N ALA A 825 21.77 5.89 -1.50
CA ALA A 825 22.66 6.91 -0.92
C ALA A 825 22.93 6.64 0.57
N LEU A 826 21.90 6.36 1.36
CA LEU A 826 22.01 6.03 2.77
C LEU A 826 22.80 4.72 3.00
N ALA A 827 22.58 3.71 2.15
CA ALA A 827 23.29 2.42 2.26
C ALA A 827 24.77 2.55 1.90
N ILE A 828 25.12 3.27 0.84
CA ILE A 828 26.49 3.58 0.44
C ILE A 828 27.19 4.37 1.56
N ALA A 829 26.51 5.33 2.14
CA ALA A 829 27.03 6.12 3.25
C ALA A 829 27.23 5.30 4.54
N GLY A 830 26.48 4.23 4.74
CA GLY A 830 26.46 3.47 6.00
C GLY A 830 25.53 4.08 7.05
N LEU A 831 24.63 4.98 6.65
CA LEU A 831 23.60 5.58 7.49
C LEU A 831 22.34 4.72 7.56
N LEU A 832 22.05 3.95 6.51
CA LEU A 832 20.84 3.14 6.46
C LEU A 832 20.83 2.11 7.60
N ASP A 833 19.78 2.14 8.40
CA ASP A 833 19.55 1.12 9.43
C ASP A 833 19.07 -0.19 8.79
N ARG A 834 20.04 -1.06 8.46
CA ARG A 834 19.77 -2.37 7.83
C ARG A 834 19.30 -3.42 8.84
N ASP A 835 19.60 -3.24 10.13
CA ASP A 835 19.36 -4.25 11.16
C ASP A 835 17.98 -4.12 11.81
N ARG A 836 17.37 -2.98 11.68
CA ARG A 836 16.04 -2.72 12.24
C ARG A 836 15.04 -3.77 11.79
N ALA A 837 14.15 -4.14 12.69
CA ALA A 837 13.04 -5.03 12.38
C ALA A 837 12.17 -4.47 11.26
N VAL A 838 11.69 -5.35 10.40
CA VAL A 838 10.73 -5.03 9.33
C VAL A 838 9.40 -4.62 9.99
N GLY A 839 8.76 -3.58 9.47
CA GLY A 839 7.43 -3.16 9.91
C GLY A 839 7.42 -1.96 10.86
N GLY A 840 6.23 -1.61 11.32
CA GLY A 840 5.97 -0.50 12.23
C GLY A 840 5.55 0.81 11.57
N PRO A 841 5.20 1.84 12.35
CA PRO A 841 4.64 3.10 11.87
C PRO A 841 5.52 3.81 10.84
N SER A 842 4.90 4.63 9.99
CA SER A 842 5.59 5.45 9.01
C SER A 842 6.37 6.59 9.68
N VAL A 843 7.53 6.95 9.11
CA VAL A 843 8.45 7.98 9.60
C VAL A 843 8.42 9.22 8.70
N ARG A 844 8.87 10.36 9.23
CA ARG A 844 8.88 11.66 8.54
C ARG A 844 10.31 12.16 8.39
N PRO A 845 10.97 11.95 7.24
CA PRO A 845 12.35 12.41 7.00
C PRO A 845 12.44 13.93 6.86
N TYR A 846 13.64 14.47 6.61
CA TYR A 846 13.84 15.88 6.35
C TYR A 846 12.98 16.38 5.19
N GLN A 847 12.33 17.53 5.36
CA GLN A 847 11.68 18.27 4.27
C GLN A 847 11.67 19.77 4.54
N PRO A 848 11.41 20.62 3.55
CA PRO A 848 11.29 22.07 3.73
C PRO A 848 10.22 22.41 4.78
N VAL A 849 10.55 23.35 5.66
CA VAL A 849 9.65 23.86 6.69
C VAL A 849 8.47 24.60 6.03
N GLY A 850 7.28 24.49 6.61
CA GLY A 850 6.07 25.19 6.18
C GLY A 850 5.33 24.52 5.00
N LEU A 851 5.86 23.44 4.44
CA LEU A 851 5.27 22.82 3.24
C LEU A 851 3.84 22.27 3.47
N TRP A 852 3.56 21.74 4.67
CA TRP A 852 2.22 21.25 5.02
C TRP A 852 1.34 22.41 5.48
N GLU A 853 1.89 23.30 6.28
CA GLU A 853 1.21 24.47 6.86
C GLU A 853 0.73 25.43 5.74
N ASP A 854 1.54 25.63 4.71
CA ASP A 854 1.19 26.43 3.52
C ASP A 854 -0.04 25.91 2.76
N LYS A 855 -0.38 24.64 2.98
CA LYS A 855 -1.57 23.99 2.43
C LYS A 855 -2.74 23.92 3.41
N GLY A 856 -2.60 24.50 4.60
CA GLY A 856 -3.62 24.49 5.65
C GLY A 856 -3.76 23.16 6.40
N TYR A 857 -2.76 22.28 6.27
CA TYR A 857 -2.71 20.99 6.98
C TYR A 857 -2.04 21.12 8.35
N SER A 858 -2.10 20.04 9.14
CA SER A 858 -1.40 19.96 10.42
C SER A 858 0.11 20.09 10.24
N THR A 859 0.79 20.59 11.29
CA THR A 859 2.24 20.77 11.30
C THR A 859 2.99 19.48 11.00
N TYR A 860 4.02 19.58 10.15
CA TYR A 860 4.94 18.49 9.90
C TYR A 860 5.89 18.30 11.09
N VAL A 861 5.72 17.21 11.81
CA VAL A 861 6.63 16.82 12.89
C VAL A 861 7.66 15.85 12.33
N GLN A 862 8.88 16.33 12.11
CA GLN A 862 9.99 15.52 11.60
C GLN A 862 10.35 14.41 12.60
N SER A 863 10.68 13.23 12.08
CA SER A 863 11.31 12.16 12.87
C SER A 863 12.78 12.48 13.14
N HIS A 864 13.35 11.89 14.19
CA HIS A 864 14.72 12.12 14.64
C HIS A 864 15.50 10.82 14.82
N ARG A 865 16.82 10.92 14.89
CA ARG A 865 17.75 9.81 15.15
C ARG A 865 17.59 8.68 14.13
N GLU A 866 17.50 7.43 14.59
CA GLU A 866 17.41 6.23 13.75
C GLU A 866 16.22 6.24 12.78
N ASP A 867 15.13 6.91 13.14
CA ASP A 867 13.95 7.03 12.27
C ASP A 867 14.23 7.81 10.98
N LEU A 868 15.19 8.74 10.99
CA LEU A 868 15.63 9.48 9.79
C LEU A 868 16.31 8.57 8.77
N TYR A 869 16.95 7.49 9.22
CA TYR A 869 17.75 6.59 8.39
C TYR A 869 17.04 5.28 8.08
N ARG A 870 15.75 5.23 8.37
CA ARG A 870 14.91 4.11 8.01
C ARG A 870 14.73 4.03 6.48
N ARG A 871 14.47 2.81 5.95
CA ARG A 871 14.19 2.61 4.54
C ARG A 871 13.02 3.51 4.07
N SER A 872 13.16 3.99 2.86
CA SER A 872 12.21 4.93 2.23
C SER A 872 10.80 4.37 2.07
N LEU A 873 10.65 3.04 2.04
CA LEU A 873 9.35 2.36 2.08
C LEU A 873 8.49 2.75 3.28
N TYR A 874 9.12 3.15 4.38
CA TYR A 874 8.45 3.55 5.63
C TYR A 874 8.21 5.06 5.73
N THR A 875 8.56 5.85 4.71
CA THR A 875 8.26 7.29 4.68
C THR A 875 6.76 7.51 4.68
N PHE A 876 6.28 8.42 5.54
CA PHE A 876 4.87 8.81 5.62
C PHE A 876 4.38 9.32 4.27
N TRP A 877 3.36 8.66 3.73
CA TRP A 877 2.82 8.98 2.42
C TRP A 877 1.56 9.83 2.53
N LYS A 878 1.70 11.15 2.32
CA LYS A 878 0.58 12.09 2.24
C LYS A 878 0.23 12.37 0.78
N ARG A 879 -1.02 12.09 0.38
CA ARG A 879 -1.43 12.17 -1.02
C ARG A 879 -1.39 13.58 -1.59
N SER A 880 -1.93 14.56 -0.84
CA SER A 880 -2.00 15.96 -1.26
C SER A 880 -0.66 16.68 -1.24
N VAL A 881 0.28 16.22 -0.40
CA VAL A 881 1.64 16.76 -0.27
C VAL A 881 2.64 15.61 -0.22
N PRO A 882 2.93 14.95 -1.35
CA PRO A 882 3.93 13.90 -1.41
C PRO A 882 5.30 14.39 -0.94
N TYR A 883 6.07 13.48 -0.35
CA TYR A 883 7.45 13.80 0.06
C TYR A 883 8.23 14.39 -1.14
N PRO A 884 8.81 15.60 -1.05
CA PRO A 884 9.31 16.36 -2.19
C PRO A 884 10.34 15.62 -3.03
N GLN A 885 11.28 14.92 -2.41
CA GLN A 885 12.27 14.12 -3.12
C GLN A 885 11.59 13.02 -3.96
N PHE A 886 10.57 12.36 -3.42
CA PHE A 886 9.87 11.31 -4.14
C PHE A 886 9.12 11.85 -5.35
N ALA A 887 8.45 12.98 -5.20
CA ALA A 887 7.76 13.64 -6.30
C ALA A 887 8.73 14.02 -7.44
N VAL A 888 9.92 14.53 -7.11
CA VAL A 888 10.97 14.88 -8.11
C VAL A 888 11.47 13.62 -8.85
N PHE A 889 11.47 12.47 -8.23
CA PHE A 889 11.87 11.19 -8.81
C PHE A 889 10.69 10.32 -9.29
N ASP A 890 9.59 10.97 -9.69
CA ASP A 890 8.41 10.35 -10.35
C ASP A 890 7.64 9.33 -9.47
N ALA A 891 7.69 9.46 -8.15
CA ALA A 891 6.80 8.66 -7.31
C ALA A 891 5.34 9.11 -7.50
N PRO A 892 4.36 8.17 -7.55
CA PRO A 892 2.96 8.52 -7.75
C PRO A 892 2.36 9.16 -6.48
N THR A 893 1.26 9.89 -6.63
CA THR A 893 0.46 10.38 -5.49
C THR A 893 -0.26 9.24 -4.77
N ARG A 894 -0.44 8.11 -5.43
CA ARG A 894 -1.25 6.96 -4.96
C ARG A 894 -2.74 7.29 -4.77
N GLU A 895 -3.23 8.29 -5.49
CA GLU A 895 -4.68 8.54 -5.61
C GLU A 895 -5.34 7.47 -6.47
N VAL A 896 -4.63 7.02 -7.50
CA VAL A 896 -5.08 5.95 -8.39
C VAL A 896 -4.06 4.81 -8.42
N CYS A 897 -4.53 3.62 -8.81
CA CYS A 897 -3.69 2.46 -9.02
C CYS A 897 -2.61 2.76 -10.07
N THR A 898 -1.34 2.61 -9.71
CA THR A 898 -0.20 2.88 -10.61
C THR A 898 0.51 1.58 -10.94
N VAL A 899 0.37 1.13 -12.17
CA VAL A 899 0.99 -0.13 -12.69
C VAL A 899 2.43 0.09 -13.15
N ARG A 900 2.74 1.31 -13.60
CA ARG A 900 4.04 1.71 -14.09
C ARG A 900 4.28 3.17 -13.79
N ARG A 901 5.37 3.47 -13.09
CA ARG A 901 5.80 4.85 -12.86
C ARG A 901 6.41 5.45 -14.11
N ALA A 902 6.28 6.75 -14.29
CA ALA A 902 7.12 7.49 -15.23
C ALA A 902 8.60 7.35 -14.83
N VAL A 903 9.49 7.48 -15.78
CA VAL A 903 10.94 7.53 -15.54
C VAL A 903 11.48 8.71 -16.33
N THR A 904 11.61 9.85 -15.65
CA THR A 904 12.18 11.06 -16.23
C THR A 904 13.65 11.22 -15.85
N CYS A 905 14.39 12.02 -16.58
CA CYS A 905 15.73 12.45 -16.23
C CYS A 905 15.78 13.97 -16.36
N THR A 906 15.74 14.67 -15.23
CA THR A 906 15.64 16.13 -15.17
C THR A 906 16.80 16.74 -14.39
N PRO A 907 17.20 17.99 -14.69
CA PRO A 907 18.20 18.70 -13.88
C PRO A 907 17.79 18.84 -12.39
N LEU A 908 16.48 18.91 -12.10
CA LEU A 908 15.98 19.02 -10.73
C LEU A 908 16.33 17.79 -9.90
N GLN A 909 16.39 16.61 -10.50
CA GLN A 909 16.81 15.37 -9.81
C GLN A 909 18.27 15.47 -9.36
N ALA A 910 19.16 15.98 -10.21
CA ALA A 910 20.55 16.24 -9.84
C ALA A 910 20.64 17.30 -8.72
N PHE A 911 19.81 18.36 -8.79
CA PHE A 911 19.73 19.36 -7.71
C PHE A 911 19.35 18.74 -6.37
N VAL A 912 18.38 17.85 -6.34
CA VAL A 912 17.94 17.15 -5.12
C VAL A 912 19.06 16.29 -4.56
N THR A 913 19.70 15.45 -5.39
CA THR A 913 20.79 14.56 -4.92
C THR A 913 22.05 15.30 -4.47
N MET A 914 22.21 16.57 -4.86
CA MET A 914 23.36 17.40 -4.46
C MET A 914 23.06 18.36 -3.29
N ASN A 915 21.79 18.69 -3.01
CA ASN A 915 21.46 19.77 -2.09
C ASN A 915 20.45 19.39 -0.98
N GLU A 916 19.68 18.31 -1.15
CA GLU A 916 18.73 17.87 -0.13
C GLU A 916 19.50 17.32 1.10
N THR A 917 19.03 17.64 2.30
CA THR A 917 19.71 17.36 3.57
C THR A 917 20.15 15.90 3.73
N THR A 918 19.30 14.94 3.39
CA THR A 918 19.62 13.51 3.48
C THR A 918 20.80 13.13 2.60
N HIS A 919 20.87 13.67 1.37
CA HIS A 919 21.93 13.35 0.43
C HIS A 919 23.25 14.03 0.80
N VAL A 920 23.22 15.28 1.28
CA VAL A 920 24.42 15.99 1.76
C VAL A 920 24.98 15.30 3.00
N GLU A 921 24.12 14.90 3.94
CA GLU A 921 24.51 14.14 5.11
C GLU A 921 25.11 12.78 4.73
N ALA A 922 24.46 12.05 3.80
CA ALA A 922 24.98 10.80 3.28
C ALA A 922 26.38 10.98 2.64
N ALA A 923 26.56 12.03 1.84
CA ALA A 923 27.87 12.35 1.26
C ALA A 923 28.93 12.60 2.34
N ARG A 924 28.60 13.36 3.40
CA ARG A 924 29.49 13.61 4.51
C ARG A 924 29.89 12.34 5.27
N VAL A 925 28.91 11.49 5.60
CA VAL A 925 29.19 10.24 6.33
C VAL A 925 29.97 9.27 5.44
N PHE A 926 29.70 9.23 4.14
CA PHE A 926 30.50 8.46 3.19
C PHE A 926 31.95 8.95 3.15
N ALA A 927 32.18 10.27 3.13
CA ALA A 927 33.51 10.86 3.23
C ALA A 927 34.23 10.45 4.53
N GLN A 928 33.53 10.42 5.66
CA GLN A 928 34.09 9.95 6.94
C GLN A 928 34.57 8.49 6.86
N HIS A 929 33.76 7.61 6.26
CA HIS A 929 34.12 6.20 6.05
C HIS A 929 35.36 6.05 5.15
N ILE A 930 35.46 6.87 4.09
CA ILE A 930 36.62 6.88 3.19
C ILE A 930 37.87 7.33 3.94
N LEU A 931 37.79 8.41 4.71
CA LEU A 931 38.93 8.92 5.49
C LEU A 931 39.37 7.96 6.59
N ALA A 932 38.44 7.24 7.22
CA ALA A 932 38.71 6.21 8.21
C ALA A 932 39.21 4.88 7.60
N SER A 933 39.08 4.67 6.30
CA SER A 933 39.49 3.45 5.62
C SER A 933 41.03 3.33 5.65
N ARG A 934 41.55 2.06 5.58
CA ARG A 934 42.99 1.77 5.60
C ARG A 934 43.76 2.24 4.34
N GLY A 935 43.10 2.96 3.44
CA GLY A 935 43.71 3.55 2.25
C GLY A 935 44.74 4.65 2.61
N THR A 936 46.01 4.47 2.24
CA THR A 936 47.13 5.36 2.61
C THR A 936 47.33 6.53 1.64
N ASN A 937 46.70 6.51 0.46
CA ASN A 937 46.80 7.55 -0.54
C ASN A 937 45.46 7.85 -1.22
N THR A 938 45.36 8.98 -1.90
CA THR A 938 44.16 9.49 -2.58
C THR A 938 43.60 8.45 -3.57
N ALA A 939 44.45 7.86 -4.42
CA ALA A 939 44.01 6.89 -5.42
C ALA A 939 43.34 5.65 -4.79
N SER A 940 43.86 5.12 -3.67
CA SER A 940 43.25 3.99 -2.99
C SER A 940 41.92 4.34 -2.34
N ARG A 941 41.78 5.54 -1.77
CA ARG A 941 40.53 6.07 -1.21
C ARG A 941 39.44 6.27 -2.28
N ILE A 942 39.81 6.82 -3.44
CA ILE A 942 38.86 6.99 -4.58
C ILE A 942 38.45 5.61 -5.12
N ARG A 943 39.38 4.63 -5.23
CA ARG A 943 39.02 3.27 -5.63
C ARG A 943 38.03 2.62 -4.64
N PHE A 944 38.24 2.79 -3.36
CA PHE A 944 37.32 2.33 -2.34
C PHE A 944 35.92 2.99 -2.49
N ALA A 945 35.88 4.30 -2.73
CA ALA A 945 34.63 5.02 -2.97
C ALA A 945 33.87 4.47 -4.19
N CYS A 946 34.56 4.24 -5.31
CA CYS A 946 33.96 3.69 -6.51
C CYS A 946 33.49 2.23 -6.32
N LEU A 947 34.26 1.39 -5.63
CA LEU A 947 33.84 0.02 -5.31
C LEU A 947 32.57 0.01 -4.48
N ARG A 948 32.47 0.87 -3.47
CA ARG A 948 31.32 0.95 -2.58
C ARG A 948 30.05 1.51 -3.27
N ALA A 949 30.20 2.51 -4.15
CA ALA A 949 29.09 3.14 -4.84
C ALA A 949 28.66 2.38 -6.10
N LEU A 950 29.60 1.82 -6.87
CA LEU A 950 29.40 1.31 -8.23
C LEU A 950 29.67 -0.19 -8.37
N ALA A 951 30.20 -0.86 -7.32
CA ALA A 951 30.68 -2.25 -7.30
C ALA A 951 31.73 -2.54 -8.40
N ARG A 952 32.49 -1.51 -8.79
CA ARG A 952 33.63 -1.62 -9.72
C ARG A 952 34.72 -0.61 -9.38
N PRO A 953 35.98 -0.86 -9.76
CA PRO A 953 37.01 0.17 -9.67
C PRO A 953 36.78 1.27 -10.72
N PRO A 954 37.32 2.48 -10.50
CA PRO A 954 37.35 3.51 -11.52
C PRO A 954 38.33 3.14 -12.64
N SER A 955 38.03 3.53 -13.87
CA SER A 955 39.02 3.53 -14.97
C SER A 955 40.17 4.51 -14.67
N ALA A 956 41.28 4.38 -15.38
CA ALA A 956 42.40 5.32 -15.22
C ALA A 956 41.99 6.79 -15.47
N ARG A 957 41.11 7.02 -16.44
CA ARG A 957 40.59 8.37 -16.75
C ARG A 957 39.66 8.91 -15.64
N GLU A 958 38.75 8.10 -15.15
CA GLU A 958 37.87 8.47 -14.03
C GLU A 958 38.68 8.78 -12.78
N LEU A 959 39.69 7.95 -12.46
CA LEU A 959 40.57 8.18 -11.33
C LEU A 959 41.27 9.54 -11.43
N SER A 960 41.90 9.86 -12.57
CA SER A 960 42.56 11.14 -12.78
C SER A 960 41.59 12.33 -12.61
N ILE A 961 40.39 12.25 -13.19
CA ILE A 961 39.39 13.32 -13.04
C ILE A 961 38.98 13.53 -11.59
N LEU A 962 38.78 12.44 -10.83
CA LEU A 962 38.40 12.51 -9.43
C LEU A 962 39.56 13.02 -8.54
N GLU A 963 40.81 12.67 -8.85
CA GLU A 963 41.99 13.22 -8.17
C GLU A 963 42.15 14.71 -8.40
N ASP A 964 42.00 15.18 -9.64
CA ASP A 964 42.06 16.60 -9.99
C ASP A 964 40.92 17.40 -9.30
N LEU A 965 39.69 16.89 -9.35
CA LEU A 965 38.57 17.50 -8.67
C LEU A 965 38.80 17.58 -7.14
N LEU A 966 39.29 16.52 -6.50
CA LEU A 966 39.60 16.53 -5.08
C LEU A 966 40.67 17.59 -4.76
N ALA A 967 41.72 17.70 -5.56
CA ALA A 967 42.78 18.69 -5.37
C ALA A 967 42.21 20.11 -5.44
N ASP A 968 41.28 20.39 -6.36
CA ASP A 968 40.60 21.67 -6.45
C ASP A 968 39.70 21.95 -5.23
N LEU A 969 38.93 20.98 -4.78
CA LEU A 969 38.06 21.07 -3.60
C LEU A 969 38.88 21.30 -2.32
N LEU A 970 39.99 20.61 -2.15
CA LEU A 970 40.89 20.80 -1.00
C LEU A 970 41.43 22.25 -0.95
N ARG A 971 41.84 22.83 -2.10
CA ARG A 971 42.26 24.22 -2.16
C ARG A 971 41.13 25.21 -1.84
N ALA A 972 39.94 24.94 -2.37
CA ALA A 972 38.77 25.79 -2.17
C ALA A 972 38.36 25.86 -0.69
N TYR A 973 38.18 24.71 -0.05
CA TYR A 973 37.77 24.64 1.36
C TYR A 973 38.87 25.02 2.36
N ALA A 974 40.15 24.87 2.01
CA ALA A 974 41.23 25.41 2.80
C ALA A 974 41.26 26.94 2.80
N ALA A 975 40.82 27.57 1.69
CA ALA A 975 40.73 29.03 1.55
C ALA A 975 39.42 29.60 2.19
N ASP A 976 38.37 28.81 2.29
CA ASP A 976 37.05 29.22 2.81
C ASP A 976 36.52 28.24 3.86
N GLY A 977 36.97 28.41 5.10
CA GLY A 977 36.54 27.59 6.23
C GLY A 977 35.05 27.77 6.59
N ALA A 978 34.44 28.92 6.26
CA ALA A 978 33.01 29.14 6.52
C ALA A 978 32.14 28.24 5.62
N SER A 979 32.50 28.13 4.34
CA SER A 979 31.83 27.18 3.43
C SER A 979 32.08 25.72 3.82
N ALA A 980 33.29 25.38 4.34
CA ALA A 980 33.52 24.04 4.89
C ALA A 980 32.59 23.76 6.09
N ASP A 981 32.46 24.69 7.01
CA ASP A 981 31.53 24.54 8.14
C ASP A 981 30.09 24.46 7.73
N ALA A 982 29.67 25.19 6.70
CA ALA A 982 28.30 25.18 6.19
C ALA A 982 27.91 23.79 5.66
N ILE A 983 28.71 23.20 4.76
CA ILE A 983 28.41 21.88 4.20
C ILE A 983 28.39 20.77 5.26
N LEU A 984 29.23 20.88 6.31
CA LEU A 984 29.35 19.88 7.36
C LEU A 984 28.22 19.92 8.42
N ARG A 985 27.36 20.97 8.42
CA ARG A 985 26.26 21.11 9.40
C ARG A 985 25.00 20.36 9.02
N HIS A 986 24.88 19.88 7.79
CA HIS A 986 23.66 19.23 7.34
C HIS A 986 23.46 17.86 7.99
N GLY A 987 22.21 17.60 8.43
CA GLY A 987 21.79 16.35 9.05
C GLY A 987 22.10 16.25 10.55
N GLU A 988 21.61 15.19 11.19
CA GLU A 988 21.72 14.95 12.65
C GLU A 988 22.94 14.11 13.05
N SER A 989 23.56 13.37 12.10
CA SER A 989 24.75 12.60 12.41
C SER A 989 25.94 13.51 12.69
N VAL A 990 26.73 13.18 13.71
CA VAL A 990 27.81 14.05 14.20
C VAL A 990 29.11 13.73 13.45
N ALA A 991 29.83 14.75 13.03
CA ALA A 991 31.16 14.59 12.47
C ALA A 991 32.14 14.13 13.56
N PRO A 992 33.06 13.18 13.30
CA PRO A 992 34.04 12.70 14.27
C PRO A 992 34.95 13.84 14.75
N ALA A 993 35.28 13.83 16.04
CA ALA A 993 36.26 14.76 16.59
C ALA A 993 37.64 14.47 16.02
N GLY A 994 38.45 15.52 15.76
CA GLY A 994 39.85 15.42 15.32
C GLY A 994 40.05 15.20 13.80
N VAL A 995 39.01 15.20 13.00
CA VAL A 995 39.15 15.23 11.53
C VAL A 995 39.34 16.68 11.06
N ASP A 996 40.24 16.87 10.09
CA ASP A 996 40.40 18.18 9.45
C ASP A 996 39.12 18.56 8.72
N ARG A 997 38.56 19.71 9.05
CA ARG A 997 37.25 20.14 8.54
C ARG A 997 37.27 20.46 7.05
N SER A 998 38.36 21.07 6.56
CA SER A 998 38.53 21.40 5.16
C SER A 998 38.71 20.14 4.31
N GLU A 999 39.49 19.16 4.82
CA GLU A 999 39.63 17.84 4.18
C GLU A 999 38.30 17.12 4.14
N LEU A 1000 37.56 17.05 5.27
CA LEU A 1000 36.25 16.41 5.30
C LEU A 1000 35.24 17.07 4.37
N ALA A 1001 35.21 18.41 4.29
CA ALA A 1001 34.35 19.16 3.39
C ALA A 1001 34.68 18.86 1.90
N ALA A 1002 35.96 18.82 1.56
CA ALA A 1002 36.41 18.47 0.21
C ALA A 1002 35.99 17.05 -0.19
N TRP A 1003 36.20 16.09 0.69
CA TRP A 1003 35.75 14.71 0.47
C TRP A 1003 34.22 14.61 0.44
N THR A 1004 33.49 15.41 1.25
CA THR A 1004 32.01 15.47 1.20
C THR A 1004 31.54 15.93 -0.18
N ALA A 1005 32.12 16.97 -0.74
CA ALA A 1005 31.77 17.44 -2.08
C ALA A 1005 32.11 16.42 -3.17
N LEU A 1006 33.27 15.73 -3.05
CA LEU A 1006 33.64 14.66 -3.98
C LEU A 1006 32.68 13.48 -3.91
N THR A 1007 32.30 13.04 -2.70
CA THR A 1007 31.37 11.93 -2.52
C THR A 1007 29.94 12.30 -2.95
N SER A 1008 29.54 13.57 -2.78
CA SER A 1008 28.30 14.07 -3.36
C SER A 1008 28.28 13.95 -4.88
N ALA A 1009 29.41 14.29 -5.55
CA ALA A 1009 29.53 14.09 -6.98
C ALA A 1009 29.46 12.60 -7.38
N ILE A 1010 30.10 11.70 -6.61
CA ILE A 1010 30.03 10.25 -6.85
C ILE A 1010 28.60 9.71 -6.66
N LEU A 1011 27.88 10.16 -5.62
CA LEU A 1011 26.49 9.77 -5.38
C LEU A 1011 25.54 10.27 -6.46
N ASN A 1012 25.90 11.37 -7.17
CA ASN A 1012 25.13 11.95 -8.26
C ASN A 1012 25.53 11.42 -9.65
N LEU A 1013 26.50 10.51 -9.77
CA LEU A 1013 26.81 9.87 -11.04
C LEU A 1013 25.57 9.12 -11.59
N ASP A 1014 25.36 9.19 -12.89
CA ASP A 1014 24.31 8.42 -13.58
C ASP A 1014 24.38 6.93 -13.20
N GLU A 1015 25.56 6.33 -13.12
CA GLU A 1015 25.75 4.94 -12.77
C GLU A 1015 25.34 4.64 -11.30
N THR A 1016 25.42 5.62 -10.39
CA THR A 1016 24.97 5.46 -9.00
C THR A 1016 23.46 5.44 -8.91
N VAL A 1017 22.76 6.28 -9.68
CA VAL A 1017 21.30 6.42 -9.66
C VAL A 1017 20.59 5.54 -10.68
N THR A 1018 21.32 4.73 -11.46
CA THR A 1018 20.77 3.74 -12.39
C THR A 1018 21.21 2.33 -12.00
N LYS A 1019 20.51 1.33 -12.53
CA LYS A 1019 21.01 -0.05 -12.55
C LYS A 1019 21.39 -0.42 -13.98
N GLY A 1020 22.49 -1.17 -14.18
CA GLY A 1020 22.88 -1.55 -15.51
C GLY A 1020 24.19 -2.29 -15.58
#